data_cc47e747bc67288349bd13e6a4e45436
#
_entry.id   cc47e747bc67288349bd13e6a4e45436
#
_cell.length_a   1.000
_cell.length_b   1.000
_cell.length_c   1.000
_cell.angle_alpha   90.00
_cell.angle_beta   90.00
_cell.angle_gamma   90.00
#
_symmetry.space_group_name_H-M   'P 1'
#
loop_
_entity.id
_entity.type
_entity.pdbx_description
1 polymer ?
#
loop_
_entity_poly.entity_id
_entity_poly.type
_entity_poly.pdbx_seq_one_letter_code
_entity_poly.pdbx_strand_id
1 'polypeptide(L)'
;MDTNRIKRFATEARNILKAGIAAKITTLGFDKKGNVAEEHRPQLMQGGSLWNDQLQTEGFYYQWMSLYNRIQQKGINEVYEEAAYTWFNRLCAIRILQKNNLCSPVLAYADAARTPVIVDEARQGHIPQMKEELRQRLVELLDDDTKVTEQFAILITAWCHDNPIINQCFGSIADYTELLLPNNILAEGGFVDMLNHTEFITDEDFQSPELIGWLYQFYISERKDEVFAKKGKFEADEIPAATQIFTPNWIVKYMVQNTVGRIYLDNNPYETQLQKKWQYLVEPSEKPSADTILKYNELEDLKVADLACGSGHILNECFDLLYDLYIAEGYGRGEAVENIFSHNLTGIDLDTRAKQLATFALLLKACQKDAAFADAHCMPNVLTMPKPWNRETQGPIQDMLHIYFRGEATNQQEDEIMDCFDLMQDADSLGSIMKFNIRESTRLLIKQTTDYWCSQENVPEEERIQIATFKLILALTEKYHTLIANPPYMGRNTMNTVLTEYLDSMYKVTKQDLYATFMDMMISKTIPYGKSAFVTMESWMFLSSFDSFRRKILSSTTIESLIHMPYLGKGWTPMGINFGTDACIILNGISNIQATYQYIRYFETNKETSIPHNFPTINERYSSISQKYFEQIPGWVIGYWLSKKFISIFKNESIANEMVTREGMATADNDRFLRLWPEISQSKFSKLNIKADKWFPYNKGGNFRRWYGNREFVVNWENNGEAIKNNIDVKTGRIRSHNYNGEYAFKKCITWSALSSGNISIRYSEDGFLWDSKGACGFSDTYLVYILGLLNSKVARSYLDVLSPTIDYKVGDIIQIPLVIKKEDEICNWVSLNISISSEDWDAHETSWDFQRNELLSIDTSTYMENIDYKIKKHFEETGEHI
;
A
#
# COMPACT_ATOMS: atom_id res chain seq x y z
N MET A 1 1.28 -15.81 -17.88
CA MET A 1 1.36 -14.38 -18.31
C MET A 1 2.75 -13.80 -18.04
N ASP A 2 3.37 -13.17 -19.02
CA ASP A 2 4.64 -12.44 -18.87
C ASP A 2 4.35 -10.96 -18.50
N THR A 3 4.50 -10.62 -17.25
CA THR A 3 4.18 -9.27 -16.72
C THR A 3 5.04 -8.16 -17.33
N ASN A 4 6.28 -8.45 -17.78
CA ASN A 4 7.13 -7.45 -18.43
C ASN A 4 6.62 -7.10 -19.83
N ARG A 5 6.11 -8.07 -20.59
CA ARG A 5 5.49 -7.83 -21.90
C ARG A 5 4.20 -7.03 -21.73
N ILE A 6 3.35 -7.41 -20.77
CA ILE A 6 2.10 -6.69 -20.47
C ILE A 6 2.40 -5.24 -20.06
N LYS A 7 3.44 -5.01 -19.25
CA LYS A 7 3.86 -3.66 -18.87
C LYS A 7 4.25 -2.81 -20.07
N ARG A 8 5.06 -3.37 -20.97
CA ARG A 8 5.46 -2.67 -22.22
C ARG A 8 4.23 -2.33 -23.06
N PHE A 9 3.36 -3.30 -23.29
CA PHE A 9 2.11 -3.07 -24.03
C PHE A 9 1.28 -1.93 -23.41
N ALA A 10 1.00 -1.97 -22.09
CA ALA A 10 0.16 -0.98 -21.42
C ALA A 10 0.76 0.44 -21.52
N THR A 11 2.08 0.56 -21.33
CA THR A 11 2.79 1.86 -21.42
C THR A 11 2.78 2.39 -22.87
N GLU A 12 3.09 1.58 -23.86
CA GLU A 12 3.09 1.97 -25.27
C GLU A 12 1.68 2.34 -25.74
N ALA A 13 0.68 1.54 -25.40
CA ALA A 13 -0.73 1.77 -25.74
C ALA A 13 -1.25 3.08 -25.14
N ARG A 14 -0.96 3.35 -23.86
CA ARG A 14 -1.31 4.62 -23.21
C ARG A 14 -0.74 5.81 -23.96
N ASN A 15 0.54 5.76 -24.30
CA ASN A 15 1.22 6.86 -25.00
C ASN A 15 0.65 7.09 -26.41
N ILE A 16 0.35 6.04 -27.15
CA ILE A 16 -0.28 6.13 -28.48
C ILE A 16 -1.67 6.76 -28.39
N LEU A 17 -2.50 6.29 -27.44
CA LEU A 17 -3.84 6.82 -27.23
C LEU A 17 -3.81 8.30 -26.81
N LYS A 18 -2.96 8.67 -25.86
CA LYS A 18 -2.82 10.07 -25.41
C LYS A 18 -2.38 11.00 -26.56
N ALA A 19 -1.39 10.59 -27.32
CA ALA A 19 -0.92 11.37 -28.48
C ALA A 19 -2.02 11.51 -29.53
N GLY A 20 -2.76 10.45 -29.83
CA GLY A 20 -3.88 10.46 -30.77
C GLY A 20 -5.04 11.35 -30.31
N ILE A 21 -5.38 11.31 -29.01
CA ILE A 21 -6.41 12.15 -28.41
C ILE A 21 -5.98 13.62 -28.42
N ALA A 22 -4.74 13.91 -28.07
CA ALA A 22 -4.20 15.29 -28.11
C ALA A 22 -4.28 15.87 -29.53
N ALA A 23 -3.93 15.07 -30.56
CA ALA A 23 -4.10 15.46 -31.96
C ALA A 23 -5.59 15.67 -32.30
N LYS A 24 -6.48 14.79 -31.86
CA LYS A 24 -7.94 14.92 -32.07
C LYS A 24 -8.50 16.20 -31.45
N ILE A 25 -8.13 16.52 -30.21
CA ILE A 25 -8.57 17.74 -29.51
C ILE A 25 -8.07 18.99 -30.25
N THR A 26 -6.84 18.94 -30.80
CA THR A 26 -6.34 20.04 -31.64
C THR A 26 -7.17 20.21 -32.92
N THR A 27 -7.62 19.10 -33.55
CA THR A 27 -8.49 19.20 -34.72
C THR A 27 -9.89 19.72 -34.40
N LEU A 28 -10.31 19.63 -33.11
CA LEU A 28 -11.57 20.20 -32.60
C LEU A 28 -11.44 21.70 -32.24
N GLY A 29 -10.30 22.32 -32.51
CA GLY A 29 -10.07 23.76 -32.37
C GLY A 29 -9.44 24.21 -31.06
N PHE A 30 -9.01 23.29 -30.18
CA PHE A 30 -8.35 23.61 -28.90
C PHE A 30 -6.84 23.74 -29.05
N ASP A 31 -6.25 24.73 -28.39
CA ASP A 31 -4.80 24.83 -28.25
C ASP A 31 -4.24 23.90 -27.18
N LYS A 32 -2.91 23.82 -27.04
CA LYS A 32 -2.23 22.97 -26.04
C LYS A 32 -2.55 23.32 -24.58
N LYS A 33 -3.16 24.48 -24.33
CA LYS A 33 -3.58 24.93 -22.99
C LYS A 33 -5.09 24.72 -22.76
N GLY A 34 -5.80 24.21 -23.76
CA GLY A 34 -7.26 24.02 -23.70
C GLY A 34 -8.07 25.26 -24.01
N ASN A 35 -7.46 26.31 -24.56
CA ASN A 35 -8.20 27.47 -25.04
C ASN A 35 -8.69 27.23 -26.47
N VAL A 36 -9.78 27.91 -26.82
CA VAL A 36 -10.36 27.85 -28.15
C VAL A 36 -10.78 29.25 -28.60
N ALA A 37 -10.42 29.64 -29.82
CA ALA A 37 -10.83 30.88 -30.42
C ALA A 37 -12.38 30.86 -30.70
N GLU A 38 -13.03 32.00 -30.59
CA GLU A 38 -14.49 32.10 -30.72
C GLU A 38 -14.97 31.63 -32.10
N GLU A 39 -14.20 31.85 -33.14
CA GLU A 39 -14.43 31.40 -34.50
C GLU A 39 -14.42 29.88 -34.70
N HIS A 40 -13.80 29.13 -33.78
CA HIS A 40 -13.74 27.66 -33.79
C HIS A 40 -14.81 26.99 -32.87
N ARG A 41 -15.69 27.81 -32.26
CA ARG A 41 -16.77 27.27 -31.46
C ARG A 41 -17.97 26.90 -32.35
N PRO A 42 -18.59 25.71 -32.15
CA PRO A 42 -19.77 25.35 -32.87
C PRO A 42 -20.95 26.28 -32.50
N GLN A 43 -21.79 26.57 -33.48
CA GLN A 43 -23.00 27.38 -33.30
C GLN A 43 -24.21 26.50 -33.49
N LEU A 44 -25.14 26.49 -32.51
CA LEU A 44 -26.39 25.76 -32.61
C LEU A 44 -27.31 26.43 -33.62
N MET A 45 -27.92 25.65 -34.51
CA MET A 45 -28.83 26.09 -35.53
C MET A 45 -30.10 25.22 -35.49
N GLN A 46 -31.15 25.67 -36.17
CA GLN A 46 -32.37 24.88 -36.30
C GLN A 46 -32.08 23.63 -37.14
N GLY A 47 -32.12 22.44 -36.49
CA GLY A 47 -31.90 21.15 -37.15
C GLY A 47 -30.42 20.70 -37.23
N GLY A 48 -29.53 21.31 -36.40
CA GLY A 48 -28.10 20.89 -36.35
C GLY A 48 -27.18 21.92 -35.73
N SER A 49 -25.91 21.87 -36.07
CA SER A 49 -24.92 22.87 -35.64
C SER A 49 -23.95 23.19 -36.80
N LEU A 50 -23.47 24.42 -36.84
CA LEU A 50 -22.44 24.85 -37.78
C LEU A 50 -21.06 24.87 -37.09
N TRP A 51 -20.10 24.18 -37.70
CA TRP A 51 -18.74 24.16 -37.20
C TRP A 51 -17.72 24.13 -38.35
N ASN A 52 -16.79 25.06 -38.37
CA ASN A 52 -15.83 25.25 -39.45
C ASN A 52 -16.46 25.21 -40.85
N ASP A 53 -17.55 25.98 -41.01
CA ASP A 53 -18.36 26.07 -42.24
C ASP A 53 -19.01 24.76 -42.73
N GLN A 54 -19.07 23.75 -41.85
CA GLN A 54 -19.70 22.47 -42.11
C GLN A 54 -20.90 22.23 -41.17
N LEU A 55 -21.97 21.70 -41.76
CA LEU A 55 -23.16 21.31 -40.99
C LEU A 55 -22.84 20.01 -40.20
N GLN A 56 -23.05 20.06 -38.91
CA GLN A 56 -22.92 18.93 -37.99
C GLN A 56 -24.28 18.63 -37.35
N THR A 57 -24.40 17.46 -36.68
CA THR A 57 -25.58 17.10 -35.90
C THR A 57 -25.74 18.04 -34.69
N GLU A 58 -26.95 18.12 -34.15
CA GLU A 58 -27.19 18.82 -32.88
C GLU A 58 -26.42 18.15 -31.73
N GLY A 59 -26.32 16.80 -31.73
CA GLY A 59 -25.54 16.04 -30.77
C GLY A 59 -24.04 16.42 -30.72
N PHE A 60 -23.42 16.76 -31.88
CA PHE A 60 -22.07 17.25 -31.94
C PHE A 60 -21.86 18.54 -31.13
N TYR A 61 -22.85 19.48 -31.19
CA TYR A 61 -22.76 20.70 -30.40
C TYR A 61 -22.70 20.42 -28.90
N TYR A 62 -23.61 19.57 -28.40
CA TYR A 62 -23.62 19.24 -26.97
C TYR A 62 -22.37 18.45 -26.53
N GLN A 63 -21.89 17.52 -27.31
CA GLN A 63 -20.65 16.80 -27.06
C GLN A 63 -19.45 17.75 -27.02
N TRP A 64 -19.35 18.66 -27.96
CA TRP A 64 -18.27 19.65 -28.02
C TRP A 64 -18.33 20.63 -26.83
N MET A 65 -19.50 21.10 -26.44
CA MET A 65 -19.70 21.97 -25.29
C MET A 65 -19.39 21.24 -23.98
N SER A 66 -19.74 19.96 -23.88
CA SER A 66 -19.36 19.09 -22.75
C SER A 66 -17.84 18.95 -22.64
N LEU A 67 -17.14 18.75 -23.77
CA LEU A 67 -15.68 18.73 -23.84
C LEU A 67 -15.08 20.07 -23.37
N TYR A 68 -15.59 21.19 -23.88
CA TYR A 68 -15.11 22.51 -23.48
C TYR A 68 -15.25 22.72 -21.98
N ASN A 69 -16.42 22.46 -21.42
CA ASN A 69 -16.66 22.61 -19.99
C ASN A 69 -15.76 21.68 -19.16
N ARG A 70 -15.53 20.44 -19.60
CA ARG A 70 -14.65 19.50 -18.90
C ARG A 70 -13.20 19.98 -18.90
N ILE A 71 -12.69 20.49 -20.02
CA ILE A 71 -11.36 21.07 -20.12
C ILE A 71 -11.20 22.27 -19.17
N GLN A 72 -12.22 23.13 -19.09
CA GLN A 72 -12.19 24.30 -18.19
C GLN A 72 -12.20 23.91 -16.71
N GLN A 73 -12.89 22.83 -16.35
CA GLN A 73 -13.02 22.33 -14.97
C GLN A 73 -11.77 21.58 -14.47
N LYS A 74 -11.22 20.71 -15.30
CA LYS A 74 -10.18 19.74 -14.91
C LYS A 74 -8.82 19.99 -15.57
N GLY A 75 -8.80 20.81 -16.61
CA GLY A 75 -7.61 21.01 -17.45
C GLY A 75 -7.47 19.95 -18.54
N ILE A 76 -6.77 20.32 -19.60
CA ILE A 76 -6.67 19.52 -20.83
C ILE A 76 -5.95 18.17 -20.61
N ASN A 77 -4.93 18.14 -19.73
CA ASN A 77 -4.17 16.92 -19.46
C ASN A 77 -4.99 15.83 -18.80
N GLU A 78 -5.89 16.20 -17.86
CA GLU A 78 -6.80 15.25 -17.24
C GLU A 78 -7.81 14.70 -18.26
N VAL A 79 -8.28 15.53 -19.19
CA VAL A 79 -9.16 15.06 -20.28
C VAL A 79 -8.44 14.08 -21.20
N TYR A 80 -7.14 14.29 -21.49
CA TYR A 80 -6.34 13.32 -22.25
C TYR A 80 -6.30 11.97 -21.53
N GLU A 81 -6.07 11.96 -20.22
CA GLU A 81 -6.02 10.73 -19.44
C GLU A 81 -7.39 10.04 -19.35
N GLU A 82 -8.45 10.79 -19.08
CA GLU A 82 -9.79 10.26 -18.98
C GLU A 82 -10.24 9.57 -20.28
N ALA A 83 -10.01 10.24 -21.42
CA ALA A 83 -10.38 9.69 -22.72
C ALA A 83 -9.50 8.51 -23.13
N ALA A 84 -8.18 8.61 -22.94
CA ALA A 84 -7.25 7.52 -23.24
C ALA A 84 -7.58 6.28 -22.41
N TYR A 85 -7.83 6.43 -21.12
CA TYR A 85 -8.23 5.34 -20.23
C TYR A 85 -9.57 4.70 -20.65
N THR A 86 -10.54 5.54 -20.99
CA THR A 86 -11.86 5.07 -21.41
C THR A 86 -11.77 4.17 -22.64
N TRP A 87 -11.05 4.58 -23.68
CA TRP A 87 -10.87 3.79 -24.89
C TRP A 87 -9.97 2.59 -24.69
N PHE A 88 -8.88 2.74 -23.93
CA PHE A 88 -8.00 1.64 -23.59
C PHE A 88 -8.76 0.46 -22.95
N ASN A 89 -9.52 0.71 -21.91
CA ASN A 89 -10.23 -0.36 -21.20
C ASN A 89 -11.30 -1.03 -22.06
N ARG A 90 -12.10 -0.25 -22.78
CA ARG A 90 -13.17 -0.82 -23.61
C ARG A 90 -12.61 -1.66 -24.74
N LEU A 91 -11.61 -1.16 -25.46
CA LEU A 91 -11.02 -1.92 -26.58
C LEU A 91 -10.25 -3.17 -26.09
N CYS A 92 -9.56 -3.10 -24.94
CA CYS A 92 -8.98 -4.28 -24.29
C CYS A 92 -10.07 -5.28 -23.87
N ALA A 93 -11.14 -4.81 -23.25
CA ALA A 93 -12.24 -5.67 -22.82
C ALA A 93 -12.94 -6.35 -24.02
N ILE A 94 -13.16 -5.62 -25.11
CA ILE A 94 -13.70 -6.19 -26.35
C ILE A 94 -12.79 -7.31 -26.88
N ARG A 95 -11.47 -7.07 -26.89
CA ARG A 95 -10.51 -8.12 -27.31
C ARG A 95 -10.53 -9.33 -26.40
N ILE A 96 -10.66 -9.13 -25.08
CA ILE A 96 -10.82 -10.22 -24.10
C ILE A 96 -12.11 -10.99 -24.36
N LEU A 97 -13.25 -10.32 -24.56
CA LEU A 97 -14.53 -10.97 -24.89
C LEU A 97 -14.42 -11.80 -26.19
N GLN A 98 -13.83 -11.23 -27.22
CA GLN A 98 -13.60 -11.91 -28.50
C GLN A 98 -12.77 -13.20 -28.30
N LYS A 99 -11.68 -13.17 -27.52
CA LYS A 99 -10.83 -14.33 -27.30
C LYS A 99 -11.45 -15.38 -26.36
N ASN A 100 -12.46 -15.01 -25.60
CA ASN A 100 -13.32 -15.92 -24.83
C ASN A 100 -14.57 -16.37 -25.61
N ASN A 101 -14.72 -16.04 -26.88
CA ASN A 101 -15.89 -16.38 -27.73
C ASN A 101 -17.22 -15.83 -27.20
N LEU A 102 -17.18 -14.68 -26.53
CA LEU A 102 -18.36 -14.02 -25.96
C LEU A 102 -18.90 -12.89 -26.85
N CYS A 103 -18.21 -12.58 -27.93
CA CYS A 103 -18.68 -11.67 -28.99
C CYS A 103 -18.02 -11.99 -30.33
N SER A 104 -18.57 -11.43 -31.43
CA SER A 104 -17.96 -11.47 -32.75
C SER A 104 -16.60 -10.75 -32.77
N PRO A 105 -15.71 -11.03 -33.72
CA PRO A 105 -14.36 -10.47 -33.77
C PRO A 105 -14.33 -9.00 -34.29
N VAL A 106 -15.13 -8.13 -33.72
CA VAL A 106 -15.39 -6.74 -34.15
C VAL A 106 -14.13 -5.88 -34.38
N LEU A 107 -13.04 -6.14 -33.65
CA LEU A 107 -11.77 -5.42 -33.77
C LEU A 107 -10.78 -6.10 -34.75
N ALA A 108 -11.04 -7.34 -35.18
CA ALA A 108 -10.17 -8.04 -36.12
C ALA A 108 -10.25 -7.39 -37.50
N TYR A 109 -9.23 -7.57 -38.30
CA TYR A 109 -9.24 -7.09 -39.67
C TYR A 109 -9.89 -8.11 -40.61
N ALA A 110 -10.82 -7.68 -41.45
CA ALA A 110 -11.52 -8.48 -42.43
C ALA A 110 -10.68 -8.67 -43.70
N ASP A 111 -9.78 -7.73 -44.02
CA ASP A 111 -9.02 -7.68 -45.23
C ASP A 111 -7.58 -7.16 -45.07
N ALA A 112 -6.82 -7.17 -46.14
CA ALA A 112 -5.44 -6.66 -46.19
C ALA A 112 -5.36 -5.12 -46.10
N ALA A 113 -6.48 -4.41 -46.33
CA ALA A 113 -6.57 -2.96 -46.18
C ALA A 113 -6.79 -2.55 -44.72
N ARG A 114 -6.86 -3.53 -43.79
CA ARG A 114 -7.11 -3.34 -42.34
C ARG A 114 -8.50 -2.78 -42.03
N THR A 115 -9.50 -3.15 -42.84
CA THR A 115 -10.90 -2.85 -42.54
C THR A 115 -11.34 -3.68 -41.31
N PRO A 116 -11.79 -3.06 -40.19
CA PRO A 116 -12.30 -3.85 -39.08
C PRO A 116 -13.55 -4.64 -39.45
N VAL A 117 -13.69 -5.86 -38.89
CA VAL A 117 -14.86 -6.72 -39.14
C VAL A 117 -16.19 -6.01 -38.89
N ILE A 118 -16.27 -5.20 -37.84
CA ILE A 118 -17.48 -4.43 -37.56
C ILE A 118 -17.88 -3.47 -38.69
N VAL A 119 -16.92 -2.93 -39.43
CA VAL A 119 -17.18 -2.06 -40.60
C VAL A 119 -17.62 -2.91 -41.78
N ASP A 120 -17.00 -4.06 -42.03
CA ASP A 120 -17.36 -5.00 -43.08
C ASP A 120 -18.76 -5.58 -42.85
N GLU A 121 -19.09 -5.97 -41.60
CA GLU A 121 -20.46 -6.41 -41.21
C GLU A 121 -21.52 -5.31 -41.44
N ALA A 122 -21.19 -4.06 -41.12
CA ALA A 122 -22.08 -2.93 -41.32
C ALA A 122 -22.35 -2.68 -42.82
N ARG A 123 -21.35 -2.84 -43.71
CA ARG A 123 -21.51 -2.78 -45.16
C ARG A 123 -22.38 -3.90 -45.68
N GLN A 124 -22.46 -5.05 -45.00
CA GLN A 124 -23.36 -6.15 -45.29
C GLN A 124 -24.75 -5.98 -44.67
N GLY A 125 -24.99 -4.87 -43.96
CA GLY A 125 -26.27 -4.52 -43.34
C GLY A 125 -26.43 -4.90 -41.87
N HIS A 126 -25.40 -5.43 -41.22
CA HIS A 126 -25.37 -5.77 -39.80
C HIS A 126 -24.91 -4.56 -38.98
N ILE A 127 -25.83 -3.66 -38.65
CA ILE A 127 -25.55 -2.41 -37.94
C ILE A 127 -26.03 -2.52 -36.49
N PRO A 128 -25.18 -2.22 -35.44
CA PRO A 128 -25.61 -2.17 -34.04
C PRO A 128 -26.77 -1.20 -33.82
N GLN A 129 -27.52 -1.37 -32.72
CA GLN A 129 -28.57 -0.42 -32.36
C GLN A 129 -27.94 0.95 -32.05
N MET A 130 -28.50 2.00 -32.67
CA MET A 130 -28.06 3.37 -32.51
C MET A 130 -29.20 4.37 -32.83
N LYS A 131 -28.98 5.65 -32.45
CA LYS A 131 -29.90 6.73 -32.80
C LYS A 131 -30.03 6.87 -34.32
N GLU A 132 -31.22 7.17 -34.81
CA GLU A 132 -31.51 7.25 -36.24
C GLU A 132 -30.64 8.27 -36.97
N GLU A 133 -30.33 9.40 -36.36
CA GLU A 133 -29.42 10.42 -36.92
C GLU A 133 -28.00 9.88 -37.19
N LEU A 134 -27.45 9.08 -36.23
CA LEU A 134 -26.15 8.45 -36.40
C LEU A 134 -26.18 7.36 -37.45
N ARG A 135 -27.28 6.61 -37.54
CA ARG A 135 -27.49 5.60 -38.55
C ARG A 135 -27.53 6.16 -39.98
N GLN A 136 -28.25 7.27 -40.19
CA GLN A 136 -28.27 7.96 -41.48
C GLN A 136 -26.88 8.44 -41.85
N ARG A 137 -26.16 9.09 -40.94
CA ARG A 137 -24.78 9.53 -41.17
C ARG A 137 -23.86 8.37 -41.50
N LEU A 138 -23.98 7.23 -40.80
CA LEU A 138 -23.19 6.03 -41.08
C LEU A 138 -23.43 5.52 -42.48
N VAL A 139 -24.70 5.42 -42.89
CA VAL A 139 -25.07 4.92 -44.24
C VAL A 139 -24.48 5.81 -45.36
N GLU A 140 -24.43 7.15 -45.14
CA GLU A 140 -23.81 8.07 -46.11
C GLU A 140 -22.27 7.87 -46.18
N LEU A 141 -21.63 7.33 -45.12
CA LEU A 141 -20.18 7.11 -45.09
C LEU A 141 -19.76 5.70 -45.55
N LEU A 142 -20.67 4.70 -45.49
CA LEU A 142 -20.29 3.29 -45.67
C LEU A 142 -19.69 2.98 -47.05
N ASP A 143 -20.03 3.73 -48.11
CA ASP A 143 -19.53 3.56 -49.46
C ASP A 143 -18.17 4.28 -49.70
N ASP A 144 -17.66 5.03 -48.74
CA ASP A 144 -16.39 5.77 -48.86
C ASP A 144 -15.28 5.08 -48.11
N ASP A 145 -14.43 4.37 -48.81
CA ASP A 145 -13.24 3.67 -48.25
C ASP A 145 -12.22 4.62 -47.61
N THR A 146 -12.25 5.91 -47.90
CA THR A 146 -11.38 6.92 -47.25
C THR A 146 -11.84 7.28 -45.87
N LYS A 147 -13.08 6.92 -45.49
CA LYS A 147 -13.74 7.26 -44.21
C LYS A 147 -13.86 6.08 -43.24
N VAL A 148 -13.11 5.02 -43.43
CA VAL A 148 -13.15 3.80 -42.60
C VAL A 148 -13.00 4.15 -41.09
N THR A 149 -12.12 5.09 -40.73
CA THR A 149 -11.96 5.49 -39.33
C THR A 149 -13.20 6.18 -38.75
N GLU A 150 -13.90 7.01 -39.54
CA GLU A 150 -15.15 7.65 -39.13
C GLU A 150 -16.28 6.63 -38.98
N GLN A 151 -16.37 5.68 -39.95
CA GLN A 151 -17.32 4.54 -39.91
C GLN A 151 -17.06 3.72 -38.62
N PHE A 152 -15.81 3.36 -38.36
CA PHE A 152 -15.41 2.61 -37.18
C PHE A 152 -15.77 3.35 -35.89
N ALA A 153 -15.53 4.66 -35.80
CA ALA A 153 -15.84 5.44 -34.62
C ALA A 153 -17.33 5.41 -34.24
N ILE A 154 -18.20 5.56 -35.22
CA ILE A 154 -19.68 5.48 -35.05
C ILE A 154 -20.05 4.06 -34.60
N LEU A 155 -19.55 3.04 -35.30
CA LEU A 155 -19.92 1.65 -35.08
C LEU A 155 -19.43 1.13 -33.73
N ILE A 156 -18.18 1.39 -33.38
CA ILE A 156 -17.61 0.88 -32.10
C ILE A 156 -18.25 1.55 -30.89
N THR A 157 -18.59 2.83 -30.99
CA THR A 157 -19.34 3.55 -29.96
C THR A 157 -20.73 2.94 -29.77
N ALA A 158 -21.48 2.76 -30.86
CA ALA A 158 -22.78 2.12 -30.81
C ALA A 158 -22.71 0.68 -30.28
N TRP A 159 -21.75 -0.08 -30.72
CA TRP A 159 -21.51 -1.44 -30.22
C TRP A 159 -21.21 -1.48 -28.72
N CYS A 160 -20.43 -0.54 -28.21
CA CYS A 160 -20.18 -0.43 -26.76
C CYS A 160 -21.45 -0.14 -25.94
N HIS A 161 -22.40 0.61 -26.50
CA HIS A 161 -23.70 0.87 -25.87
C HIS A 161 -24.65 -0.31 -25.97
N ASP A 162 -24.58 -1.08 -27.05
CA ASP A 162 -25.49 -2.21 -27.33
C ASP A 162 -25.05 -3.50 -26.65
N ASN A 163 -23.74 -3.71 -26.46
CA ASN A 163 -23.22 -4.92 -25.83
C ASN A 163 -23.47 -4.94 -24.30
N PRO A 164 -24.22 -5.93 -23.78
CA PRO A 164 -24.64 -5.97 -22.37
C PRO A 164 -23.45 -5.93 -21.39
N ILE A 165 -22.40 -6.70 -21.63
CA ILE A 165 -21.24 -6.79 -20.74
C ILE A 165 -20.53 -5.44 -20.69
N ILE A 166 -20.21 -4.86 -21.87
CA ILE A 166 -19.47 -3.60 -21.94
C ILE A 166 -20.28 -2.46 -21.35
N ASN A 167 -21.59 -2.39 -21.64
CA ASN A 167 -22.45 -1.35 -21.13
C ASN A 167 -22.62 -1.44 -19.60
N GLN A 168 -22.90 -2.62 -19.06
CA GLN A 168 -23.09 -2.81 -17.62
C GLN A 168 -21.81 -2.61 -16.80
N CYS A 169 -20.66 -3.07 -17.31
CA CYS A 169 -19.39 -2.95 -16.60
C CYS A 169 -18.81 -1.54 -16.63
N PHE A 170 -18.81 -0.91 -17.80
CA PHE A 170 -18.15 0.38 -18.03
C PHE A 170 -19.10 1.57 -18.07
N GLY A 171 -20.40 1.33 -18.14
CA GLY A 171 -21.42 2.36 -18.28
C GLY A 171 -21.41 3.01 -19.68
N SER A 172 -22.27 4.03 -19.87
CA SER A 172 -22.27 4.85 -21.08
C SER A 172 -20.95 5.60 -21.21
N ILE A 173 -20.48 5.78 -22.45
CA ILE A 173 -19.35 6.66 -22.73
C ILE A 173 -19.81 8.09 -22.49
N ALA A 174 -19.04 8.91 -21.78
CA ALA A 174 -19.36 10.33 -21.62
C ALA A 174 -19.36 10.99 -23.01
N ASP A 175 -20.37 11.80 -23.27
CA ASP A 175 -20.62 12.38 -24.60
C ASP A 175 -19.40 12.99 -25.27
N TYR A 176 -18.58 13.73 -24.50
CA TYR A 176 -17.36 14.34 -25.05
C TYR A 176 -16.27 13.30 -25.39
N THR A 177 -16.25 12.17 -24.70
CA THR A 177 -15.25 11.10 -24.91
C THR A 177 -15.49 10.38 -26.25
N GLU A 178 -16.74 10.31 -26.69
CA GLU A 178 -17.08 9.77 -28.02
C GLU A 178 -16.41 10.53 -29.15
N LEU A 179 -16.31 11.87 -29.04
CA LEU A 179 -15.59 12.72 -29.99
C LEU A 179 -14.07 12.48 -30.01
N LEU A 180 -13.52 11.86 -28.97
CA LEU A 180 -12.08 11.78 -28.75
C LEU A 180 -11.44 10.47 -29.18
N LEU A 181 -12.18 9.59 -29.88
CA LEU A 181 -11.53 8.43 -30.52
C LEU A 181 -10.46 8.93 -31.51
N PRO A 182 -9.20 8.50 -31.38
CA PRO A 182 -8.11 9.00 -32.22
C PRO A 182 -8.33 8.73 -33.73
N ASN A 183 -8.00 9.69 -34.57
CA ASN A 183 -8.09 9.51 -36.03
C ASN A 183 -7.11 8.47 -36.56
N ASN A 184 -6.03 8.15 -35.85
CA ASN A 184 -5.05 7.13 -36.18
C ASN A 184 -5.30 5.78 -35.51
N ILE A 185 -6.47 5.54 -34.94
CA ILE A 185 -6.80 4.35 -34.15
C ILE A 185 -6.60 3.04 -34.95
N LEU A 186 -6.89 3.05 -36.25
CA LEU A 186 -6.77 1.94 -37.19
C LEU A 186 -5.44 1.95 -37.98
N ALA A 187 -4.63 3.00 -37.85
CA ALA A 187 -3.38 3.11 -38.58
C ALA A 187 -2.37 2.01 -38.16
N GLU A 188 -1.35 1.78 -38.98
CA GLU A 188 -0.22 0.94 -38.61
C GLU A 188 0.46 1.49 -37.36
N GLY A 189 0.66 0.62 -36.35
CA GLY A 189 1.12 1.02 -35.04
C GLY A 189 0.09 1.79 -34.20
N GLY A 190 -1.16 1.91 -34.69
CA GLY A 190 -2.27 2.41 -33.86
C GLY A 190 -2.75 1.38 -32.85
N PHE A 191 -3.65 1.79 -31.95
CA PHE A 191 -3.99 0.93 -30.81
C PHE A 191 -4.74 -0.34 -31.21
N VAL A 192 -5.64 -0.28 -32.21
CA VAL A 192 -6.33 -1.49 -32.72
C VAL A 192 -5.33 -2.44 -33.41
N ASP A 193 -4.35 -1.90 -34.11
CA ASP A 193 -3.27 -2.68 -34.71
C ASP A 193 -2.45 -3.40 -33.62
N MET A 194 -2.09 -2.73 -32.55
CA MET A 194 -1.41 -3.34 -31.40
C MET A 194 -2.22 -4.47 -30.73
N LEU A 195 -3.55 -4.32 -30.64
CA LEU A 195 -4.43 -5.34 -30.08
C LEU A 195 -4.53 -6.59 -30.97
N ASN A 196 -4.34 -6.43 -32.28
CA ASN A 196 -4.38 -7.54 -33.26
C ASN A 196 -3.02 -8.24 -33.41
N HIS A 197 -1.91 -7.60 -33.07
CA HIS A 197 -0.58 -8.19 -33.10
C HIS A 197 -0.24 -8.81 -31.71
N THR A 198 0.07 -10.11 -31.72
CA THR A 198 0.24 -10.91 -30.50
C THR A 198 1.66 -10.90 -29.91
N GLU A 199 2.57 -10.03 -30.40
CA GLU A 199 3.95 -9.96 -29.90
C GLU A 199 4.04 -9.62 -28.41
N PHE A 200 3.10 -8.84 -27.88
CA PHE A 200 3.08 -8.37 -26.50
C PHE A 200 2.23 -9.25 -25.58
N ILE A 201 1.03 -9.66 -26.05
CA ILE A 201 0.05 -10.42 -25.25
C ILE A 201 -0.41 -11.60 -26.10
N THR A 202 -0.31 -12.81 -25.58
CA THR A 202 -0.75 -14.02 -26.27
C THR A 202 -2.27 -14.16 -26.26
N ASP A 203 -2.81 -14.96 -27.17
CA ASP A 203 -4.24 -15.28 -27.17
C ASP A 203 -4.70 -15.95 -25.87
N GLU A 204 -3.83 -16.77 -25.26
CA GLU A 204 -4.08 -17.41 -23.96
C GLU A 204 -4.11 -16.36 -22.81
N ASP A 205 -3.23 -15.35 -22.87
CA ASP A 205 -3.25 -14.25 -21.90
C ASP A 205 -4.58 -13.47 -21.99
N PHE A 206 -5.10 -13.22 -23.20
CA PHE A 206 -6.40 -12.58 -23.40
C PHE A 206 -7.59 -13.41 -22.90
N GLN A 207 -7.46 -14.69 -22.68
CA GLN A 207 -8.50 -15.53 -22.08
C GLN A 207 -8.54 -15.40 -20.55
N SER A 208 -7.49 -14.89 -19.94
CA SER A 208 -7.39 -14.77 -18.48
C SER A 208 -8.15 -13.56 -17.94
N PRO A 209 -9.05 -13.75 -16.96
CA PRO A 209 -9.71 -12.64 -16.26
C PRO A 209 -8.75 -11.71 -15.50
N GLU A 210 -7.56 -12.17 -15.16
CA GLU A 210 -6.55 -11.38 -14.47
C GLU A 210 -5.86 -10.35 -15.38
N LEU A 211 -5.89 -10.55 -16.71
CA LEU A 211 -5.18 -9.69 -17.65
C LEU A 211 -5.61 -8.22 -17.51
N ILE A 212 -6.91 -7.97 -17.40
CA ILE A 212 -7.42 -6.58 -17.31
C ILE A 212 -6.89 -5.86 -16.08
N GLY A 213 -6.72 -6.57 -14.96
CA GLY A 213 -6.13 -6.04 -13.74
C GLY A 213 -4.65 -5.67 -13.90
N TRP A 214 -3.86 -6.53 -14.57
CA TRP A 214 -2.46 -6.24 -14.89
C TRP A 214 -2.32 -5.05 -15.85
N LEU A 215 -3.16 -4.98 -16.87
CA LEU A 215 -3.19 -3.85 -17.80
C LEU A 215 -3.46 -2.53 -17.07
N TYR A 216 -4.40 -2.52 -16.14
CA TYR A 216 -4.71 -1.36 -15.31
C TYR A 216 -3.52 -0.93 -14.46
N GLN A 217 -2.91 -1.87 -13.74
CA GLN A 217 -1.77 -1.57 -12.87
C GLN A 217 -0.62 -0.92 -13.64
N PHE A 218 -0.30 -1.45 -14.82
CA PHE A 218 0.80 -0.91 -15.63
C PHE A 218 0.43 0.39 -16.33
N TYR A 219 -0.84 0.55 -16.70
CA TYR A 219 -1.33 1.80 -17.26
C TYR A 219 -1.16 2.97 -16.29
N ILE A 220 -1.44 2.80 -15.00
CA ILE A 220 -1.33 3.87 -14.00
C ILE A 220 0.05 3.99 -13.36
N SER A 221 1.01 3.13 -13.69
CA SER A 221 2.34 3.13 -13.07
C SER A 221 3.09 4.46 -13.27
N GLU A 222 2.96 5.10 -14.44
CA GLU A 222 3.57 6.41 -14.71
C GLU A 222 2.92 7.51 -13.86
N ARG A 223 1.58 7.49 -13.70
CA ARG A 223 0.88 8.42 -12.81
C ARG A 223 1.32 8.25 -11.36
N LYS A 224 1.55 7.03 -10.93
CA LYS A 224 2.10 6.72 -9.61
C LYS A 224 3.47 7.36 -9.41
N ASP A 225 4.37 7.23 -10.40
CA ASP A 225 5.71 7.83 -10.35
C ASP A 225 5.64 9.36 -10.29
N GLU A 226 4.74 9.99 -11.05
CA GLU A 226 4.47 11.43 -11.01
C GLU A 226 4.01 11.89 -9.62
N VAL A 227 3.05 11.17 -9.02
CA VAL A 227 2.51 11.46 -7.69
C VAL A 227 3.60 11.36 -6.61
N PHE A 228 4.43 10.32 -6.65
CA PHE A 228 5.55 10.17 -5.70
C PHE A 228 6.68 11.18 -5.91
N ALA A 229 6.84 11.72 -7.12
CA ALA A 229 7.82 12.79 -7.40
C ALA A 229 7.39 14.14 -6.77
N LYS A 230 6.11 14.33 -6.49
CA LYS A 230 5.62 15.52 -5.77
C LYS A 230 6.09 15.47 -4.32
N LYS A 231 6.48 16.64 -3.79
CA LYS A 231 6.77 16.79 -2.36
C LYS A 231 5.52 17.34 -1.67
N GLY A 232 4.97 16.60 -0.71
CA GLY A 232 3.85 17.09 0.09
C GLY A 232 2.78 16.03 0.36
N LYS A 233 1.58 16.49 0.63
CA LYS A 233 0.39 15.67 0.87
C LYS A 233 -0.26 15.31 -0.45
N PHE A 234 -0.87 14.13 -0.50
CA PHE A 234 -1.62 13.68 -1.67
C PHE A 234 -3.03 14.29 -1.67
N GLU A 235 -3.47 14.74 -2.82
CA GLU A 235 -4.84 15.15 -3.05
C GLU A 235 -5.76 13.92 -3.21
N ALA A 236 -7.07 14.12 -3.11
CA ALA A 236 -8.04 13.01 -3.14
C ALA A 236 -7.94 12.16 -4.42
N ASP A 237 -7.77 12.79 -5.59
CA ASP A 237 -7.62 12.12 -6.89
C ASP A 237 -6.27 11.41 -7.08
N GLU A 238 -5.28 11.69 -6.23
CA GLU A 238 -3.97 11.06 -6.23
C GLU A 238 -3.91 9.80 -5.35
N ILE A 239 -4.81 9.69 -4.35
CA ILE A 239 -4.83 8.58 -3.39
C ILE A 239 -4.88 7.21 -4.10
N PRO A 240 -5.76 6.95 -5.08
CA PRO A 240 -5.81 5.66 -5.77
C PRO A 240 -4.48 5.29 -6.45
N ALA A 241 -3.85 6.23 -7.16
CA ALA A 241 -2.58 6.00 -7.83
C ALA A 241 -1.43 5.78 -6.84
N ALA A 242 -1.39 6.53 -5.73
CA ALA A 242 -0.35 6.43 -4.71
C ALA A 242 -0.40 5.10 -3.95
N THR A 243 -1.58 4.54 -3.72
CA THR A 243 -1.77 3.41 -2.80
C THR A 243 -1.92 2.05 -3.50
N GLN A 244 -2.05 2.01 -4.82
CA GLN A 244 -2.22 0.76 -5.55
C GLN A 244 -0.96 -0.11 -5.52
N ILE A 245 -1.09 -1.32 -4.97
CA ILE A 245 -0.05 -2.36 -4.95
C ILE A 245 -0.72 -3.69 -5.28
N PHE A 246 -0.17 -4.39 -6.28
CA PHE A 246 -0.68 -5.70 -6.66
C PHE A 246 -0.18 -6.80 -5.72
N THR A 247 -1.07 -7.70 -5.36
CA THR A 247 -0.75 -8.85 -4.52
C THR A 247 -0.45 -10.07 -5.40
N PRO A 248 0.73 -10.71 -5.31
CA PRO A 248 0.99 -11.97 -6.01
C PRO A 248 -0.09 -13.03 -5.75
N ASN A 249 -0.51 -13.72 -6.80
CA ASN A 249 -1.65 -14.64 -6.76
C ASN A 249 -1.52 -15.72 -5.67
N TRP A 250 -0.32 -16.24 -5.40
CA TRP A 250 -0.11 -17.22 -4.34
C TRP A 250 -0.44 -16.69 -2.94
N ILE A 251 -0.21 -15.40 -2.68
CA ILE A 251 -0.57 -14.75 -1.41
C ILE A 251 -2.09 -14.59 -1.32
N VAL A 252 -2.75 -14.23 -2.43
CA VAL A 252 -4.21 -14.15 -2.49
C VAL A 252 -4.81 -15.52 -2.21
N LYS A 253 -4.30 -16.58 -2.84
CA LYS A 253 -4.72 -17.97 -2.56
C LYS A 253 -4.50 -18.35 -1.10
N TYR A 254 -3.35 -18.00 -0.53
CA TYR A 254 -3.11 -18.21 0.90
C TYR A 254 -4.19 -17.55 1.75
N MET A 255 -4.51 -16.27 1.49
CA MET A 255 -5.52 -15.55 2.27
C MET A 255 -6.91 -16.17 2.14
N VAL A 256 -7.34 -16.48 0.92
CA VAL A 256 -8.68 -17.02 0.64
C VAL A 256 -8.84 -18.44 1.18
N GLN A 257 -7.85 -19.32 1.00
CA GLN A 257 -7.86 -20.69 1.47
C GLN A 257 -7.87 -20.80 3.01
N ASN A 258 -7.16 -19.87 3.68
CA ASN A 258 -7.07 -19.86 5.14
C ASN A 258 -8.17 -19.03 5.83
N THR A 259 -9.06 -18.42 5.08
CA THR A 259 -10.26 -17.73 5.61
C THR A 259 -11.53 -18.45 5.17
N VAL A 260 -12.06 -18.18 3.98
CA VAL A 260 -13.28 -18.81 3.46
C VAL A 260 -13.13 -20.33 3.42
N GLY A 261 -12.02 -20.83 2.87
CA GLY A 261 -11.74 -22.25 2.80
C GLY A 261 -11.67 -22.91 4.18
N ARG A 262 -10.99 -22.26 5.13
CA ARG A 262 -10.88 -22.79 6.50
C ARG A 262 -12.24 -22.81 7.21
N ILE A 263 -13.07 -21.77 7.09
CA ILE A 263 -14.43 -21.75 7.65
C ILE A 263 -15.24 -22.94 7.09
N TYR A 264 -15.14 -23.20 5.78
CA TYR A 264 -15.83 -24.32 5.16
C TYR A 264 -15.36 -25.68 5.71
N LEU A 265 -14.04 -25.93 5.76
CA LEU A 265 -13.47 -27.18 6.27
C LEU A 265 -13.75 -27.41 7.77
N ASP A 266 -13.77 -26.36 8.57
CA ASP A 266 -14.10 -26.46 10.01
C ASP A 266 -15.57 -26.91 10.22
N ASN A 267 -16.46 -26.64 9.25
CA ASN A 267 -17.83 -27.10 9.24
C ASN A 267 -18.01 -28.46 8.49
N ASN A 268 -17.11 -28.76 7.55
CA ASN A 268 -17.12 -29.95 6.71
C ASN A 268 -15.83 -30.79 6.89
N PRO A 269 -15.55 -31.36 8.08
CA PRO A 269 -14.26 -31.99 8.41
C PRO A 269 -13.93 -33.25 7.60
N TYR A 270 -14.87 -33.77 6.83
CA TYR A 270 -14.69 -34.92 5.96
C TYR A 270 -14.39 -34.53 4.50
N GLU A 271 -14.42 -33.26 4.18
CA GLU A 271 -14.11 -32.76 2.83
C GLU A 271 -12.59 -32.76 2.60
N THR A 272 -12.10 -33.83 1.99
CA THR A 272 -10.67 -34.02 1.73
C THR A 272 -10.25 -33.71 0.29
N GLN A 273 -11.21 -33.64 -0.63
CA GLN A 273 -10.90 -33.40 -2.05
C GLN A 273 -10.53 -31.94 -2.27
N LEU A 274 -11.33 -31.01 -1.77
CA LEU A 274 -11.03 -29.58 -1.83
C LEU A 274 -9.77 -29.23 -1.03
N GLN A 275 -9.62 -29.80 0.18
CA GLN A 275 -8.42 -29.62 1.00
C GLN A 275 -7.14 -29.97 0.24
N LYS A 276 -7.13 -31.07 -0.53
CA LYS A 276 -5.96 -31.46 -1.36
C LYS A 276 -5.69 -30.55 -2.53
N LYS A 277 -6.68 -29.83 -3.04
CA LYS A 277 -6.52 -28.84 -4.12
C LYS A 277 -5.86 -27.55 -3.63
N TRP A 278 -5.99 -27.20 -2.34
CA TRP A 278 -5.58 -25.92 -1.80
C TRP A 278 -4.11 -25.92 -1.34
N GLN A 279 -3.23 -25.62 -2.26
CA GLN A 279 -1.77 -25.68 -2.07
C GLN A 279 -1.25 -24.78 -0.94
N TYR A 280 -1.93 -23.67 -0.65
CA TYR A 280 -1.50 -22.66 0.32
C TYR A 280 -2.31 -22.70 1.62
N LEU A 281 -3.07 -23.76 1.83
CA LEU A 281 -3.76 -23.99 3.09
C LEU A 281 -2.74 -24.38 4.17
N VAL A 282 -2.78 -23.68 5.30
CA VAL A 282 -1.95 -23.97 6.47
C VAL A 282 -2.74 -24.86 7.42
N GLU A 283 -2.21 -26.03 7.70
CA GLU A 283 -2.82 -26.89 8.70
C GLU A 283 -2.57 -26.35 10.12
N PRO A 284 -3.61 -26.19 10.94
CA PRO A 284 -3.44 -25.75 12.31
C PRO A 284 -2.68 -26.80 13.11
N SER A 285 -1.73 -26.37 13.94
CA SER A 285 -0.97 -27.27 14.83
C SER A 285 -1.83 -27.97 15.87
N GLU A 286 -2.95 -27.38 16.23
CA GLU A 286 -3.94 -27.89 17.17
C GLU A 286 -5.33 -27.63 16.58
N LYS A 287 -6.25 -28.58 16.71
CA LYS A 287 -7.63 -28.38 16.25
C LYS A 287 -8.29 -27.27 17.09
N PRO A 288 -8.99 -26.31 16.45
CA PRO A 288 -9.72 -25.29 17.18
C PRO A 288 -10.81 -25.94 18.08
N SER A 289 -11.09 -25.29 19.21
CA SER A 289 -12.20 -25.70 20.05
C SER A 289 -13.53 -25.53 19.30
N ALA A 290 -14.47 -26.44 19.50
CA ALA A 290 -15.78 -26.36 18.84
C ALA A 290 -16.50 -25.00 19.07
N ASP A 291 -16.28 -24.40 20.24
CA ASP A 291 -16.86 -23.10 20.62
C ASP A 291 -16.26 -21.91 19.87
N THR A 292 -15.10 -22.09 19.22
CA THR A 292 -14.42 -21.06 18.45
C THR A 292 -14.55 -21.26 16.94
N ILE A 293 -15.32 -22.24 16.51
CA ILE A 293 -15.65 -22.48 15.10
C ILE A 293 -16.89 -21.69 14.72
N LEU A 294 -16.73 -20.78 13.75
CA LEU A 294 -17.86 -20.08 13.17
C LEU A 294 -18.80 -21.08 12.48
N LYS A 295 -20.09 -21.03 12.86
CA LYS A 295 -21.16 -21.86 12.26
C LYS A 295 -22.00 -21.01 11.30
N TYR A 296 -22.41 -21.60 10.21
CA TYR A 296 -23.37 -21.08 9.25
C TYR A 296 -24.36 -22.20 8.86
N ASN A 297 -25.53 -21.85 8.34
CA ASN A 297 -26.54 -22.84 7.97
C ASN A 297 -26.38 -23.26 6.50
N GLU A 298 -26.26 -22.32 5.60
CA GLU A 298 -26.16 -22.50 4.15
C GLU A 298 -25.00 -21.67 3.59
N LEU A 299 -24.46 -22.04 2.42
CA LEU A 299 -23.35 -21.30 1.80
C LEU A 299 -23.71 -19.84 1.50
N GLU A 300 -24.95 -19.55 1.21
CA GLU A 300 -25.51 -18.22 0.98
C GLU A 300 -25.36 -17.29 2.19
N ASP A 301 -25.28 -17.84 3.40
CA ASP A 301 -25.02 -17.06 4.62
C ASP A 301 -23.61 -16.48 4.66
N LEU A 302 -22.63 -17.11 3.97
CA LEU A 302 -21.22 -16.72 4.02
C LEU A 302 -20.95 -15.41 3.29
N LYS A 303 -20.97 -14.28 4.00
CA LYS A 303 -20.65 -12.96 3.46
C LYS A 303 -19.14 -12.73 3.43
N VAL A 304 -18.60 -12.53 2.26
CA VAL A 304 -17.17 -12.31 1.98
C VAL A 304 -17.01 -10.94 1.33
N ALA A 305 -16.07 -10.12 1.80
CA ALA A 305 -15.85 -8.83 1.15
C ALA A 305 -14.37 -8.44 1.09
N ASP A 306 -14.07 -7.61 0.07
CA ASP A 306 -12.86 -6.81 -0.05
C ASP A 306 -13.26 -5.33 -0.11
N LEU A 307 -12.88 -4.57 0.92
CA LEU A 307 -13.27 -3.16 1.08
C LEU A 307 -12.26 -2.18 0.45
N ALA A 308 -11.25 -2.69 -0.25
CA ALA A 308 -10.26 -1.95 -1.05
C ALA A 308 -9.87 -2.81 -2.26
N CYS A 309 -10.89 -3.23 -3.04
CA CYS A 309 -10.77 -4.38 -3.96
C CYS A 309 -9.90 -4.12 -5.20
N GLY A 310 -9.54 -2.88 -5.51
CA GLY A 310 -8.81 -2.55 -6.72
C GLY A 310 -9.52 -3.09 -7.96
N SER A 311 -8.77 -3.69 -8.86
CA SER A 311 -9.28 -4.37 -10.06
C SER A 311 -9.88 -5.77 -9.78
N GLY A 312 -10.14 -6.13 -8.52
CA GLY A 312 -10.87 -7.34 -8.15
C GLY A 312 -10.03 -8.62 -8.04
N HIS A 313 -8.72 -8.51 -7.91
CA HIS A 313 -7.84 -9.68 -7.90
C HIS A 313 -8.16 -10.66 -6.75
N ILE A 314 -8.39 -10.14 -5.53
CA ILE A 314 -8.81 -10.95 -4.37
C ILE A 314 -10.22 -11.49 -4.58
N LEU A 315 -11.15 -10.67 -5.08
CA LEU A 315 -12.53 -11.09 -5.35
C LEU A 315 -12.60 -12.23 -6.38
N ASN A 316 -11.73 -12.19 -7.39
CA ASN A 316 -11.63 -13.25 -8.39
C ASN A 316 -11.25 -14.61 -7.79
N GLU A 317 -10.34 -14.63 -6.84
CA GLU A 317 -9.95 -15.86 -6.14
C GLU A 317 -11.03 -16.32 -5.14
N CYS A 318 -11.70 -15.36 -4.46
CA CYS A 318 -12.86 -15.67 -3.63
C CYS A 318 -13.99 -16.29 -4.45
N PHE A 319 -14.25 -15.78 -5.66
CA PHE A 319 -15.23 -16.33 -6.57
C PHE A 319 -14.91 -17.79 -6.94
N ASP A 320 -13.67 -18.07 -7.35
CA ASP A 320 -13.29 -19.43 -7.74
C ASP A 320 -13.43 -20.42 -6.57
N LEU A 321 -12.99 -20.02 -5.37
CA LEU A 321 -13.11 -20.88 -4.20
C LEU A 321 -14.58 -21.10 -3.82
N LEU A 322 -15.39 -20.05 -3.75
CA LEU A 322 -16.84 -20.16 -3.46
C LEU A 322 -17.54 -21.05 -4.51
N TYR A 323 -17.22 -20.86 -5.79
CA TYR A 323 -17.77 -21.69 -6.86
C TYR A 323 -17.43 -23.17 -6.64
N ASP A 324 -16.19 -23.51 -6.30
CA ASP A 324 -15.80 -24.87 -5.97
C ASP A 324 -16.59 -25.43 -4.78
N LEU A 325 -16.91 -24.59 -3.77
CA LEU A 325 -17.74 -24.99 -2.63
C LEU A 325 -19.18 -25.33 -3.06
N TYR A 326 -19.83 -24.45 -3.82
CA TYR A 326 -21.18 -24.69 -4.32
C TYR A 326 -21.27 -25.94 -5.19
N ILE A 327 -20.29 -26.16 -6.06
CA ILE A 327 -20.24 -27.38 -6.89
C ILE A 327 -20.04 -28.63 -6.02
N ALA A 328 -19.23 -28.55 -4.98
CA ALA A 328 -19.03 -29.67 -4.04
C ALA A 328 -20.30 -30.01 -3.26
N GLU A 329 -21.16 -29.02 -2.98
CA GLU A 329 -22.47 -29.24 -2.35
C GLU A 329 -23.59 -29.63 -3.34
N GLY A 330 -23.28 -29.68 -4.66
CA GLY A 330 -24.18 -30.20 -5.69
C GLY A 330 -25.04 -29.16 -6.42
N TYR A 331 -24.76 -27.86 -6.23
CA TYR A 331 -25.48 -26.80 -6.96
C TYR A 331 -25.18 -26.82 -8.47
N GLY A 332 -26.12 -26.32 -9.26
CA GLY A 332 -25.93 -26.09 -10.67
C GLY A 332 -24.94 -24.97 -10.97
N ARG A 333 -24.29 -24.96 -12.15
CA ARG A 333 -23.26 -23.98 -12.50
C ARG A 333 -23.78 -22.54 -12.46
N GLY A 334 -24.94 -22.28 -13.10
CA GLY A 334 -25.56 -20.98 -13.12
C GLY A 334 -26.00 -20.53 -11.72
N GLU A 335 -26.68 -21.42 -10.99
CA GLU A 335 -27.16 -21.20 -9.63
C GLU A 335 -26.00 -20.84 -8.66
N ALA A 336 -24.87 -21.54 -8.77
CA ALA A 336 -23.69 -21.23 -7.98
C ALA A 336 -23.18 -19.79 -8.23
N VAL A 337 -23.17 -19.34 -9.49
CA VAL A 337 -22.74 -17.98 -9.85
C VAL A 337 -23.74 -16.94 -9.33
N GLU A 338 -25.05 -17.18 -9.51
CA GLU A 338 -26.11 -16.27 -9.02
C GLU A 338 -26.03 -16.11 -7.50
N ASN A 339 -25.84 -17.21 -6.74
CA ASN A 339 -25.71 -17.17 -5.29
C ASN A 339 -24.46 -16.41 -4.85
N ILE A 340 -23.30 -16.62 -5.51
CA ILE A 340 -22.06 -15.89 -5.20
C ILE A 340 -22.25 -14.39 -5.38
N PHE A 341 -22.88 -13.95 -6.47
CA PHE A 341 -23.07 -12.53 -6.76
C PHE A 341 -24.13 -11.87 -5.90
N SER A 342 -25.20 -12.60 -5.58
CA SER A 342 -26.35 -12.08 -4.84
C SER A 342 -26.15 -12.11 -3.32
N HIS A 343 -25.44 -13.11 -2.80
CA HIS A 343 -25.39 -13.38 -1.38
C HIS A 343 -24.00 -13.28 -0.76
N ASN A 344 -22.96 -13.77 -1.45
CA ASN A 344 -21.67 -13.96 -0.81
C ASN A 344 -20.69 -12.80 -0.99
N LEU A 345 -20.49 -12.31 -2.23
CA LEU A 345 -19.34 -11.53 -2.59
C LEU A 345 -19.64 -10.03 -2.67
N THR A 346 -18.87 -9.22 -1.95
CA THR A 346 -18.98 -7.75 -2.01
C THR A 346 -17.59 -7.13 -2.21
N GLY A 347 -17.49 -6.22 -3.20
CA GLY A 347 -16.29 -5.41 -3.42
C GLY A 347 -16.58 -3.93 -3.22
N ILE A 348 -15.64 -3.19 -2.65
CA ILE A 348 -15.69 -1.72 -2.57
C ILE A 348 -14.35 -1.15 -2.98
N ASP A 349 -14.35 -0.13 -3.84
CA ASP A 349 -13.14 0.64 -4.15
C ASP A 349 -13.43 2.13 -4.26
N LEU A 350 -12.43 2.95 -3.98
CA LEU A 350 -12.49 4.41 -4.11
C LEU A 350 -12.49 4.82 -5.58
N ASP A 351 -11.74 4.11 -6.43
CA ASP A 351 -11.61 4.39 -7.86
C ASP A 351 -12.71 3.71 -8.66
N THR A 352 -13.59 4.51 -9.28
CA THR A 352 -14.63 4.02 -10.19
C THR A 352 -14.07 3.17 -11.33
N ARG A 353 -12.86 3.47 -11.79
CA ARG A 353 -12.17 2.71 -12.84
C ARG A 353 -11.79 1.31 -12.36
N ALA A 354 -11.27 1.21 -11.16
CA ALA A 354 -10.95 -0.07 -10.53
C ALA A 354 -12.23 -0.92 -10.35
N LYS A 355 -13.31 -0.31 -9.86
CA LYS A 355 -14.64 -0.96 -9.76
C LYS A 355 -15.12 -1.53 -11.10
N GLN A 356 -15.03 -0.77 -12.19
CA GLN A 356 -15.41 -1.22 -13.52
C GLN A 356 -14.66 -2.48 -13.96
N LEU A 357 -13.35 -2.49 -13.71
CA LEU A 357 -12.50 -3.63 -14.07
C LEU A 357 -12.76 -4.85 -13.19
N ALA A 358 -12.96 -4.66 -11.89
CA ALA A 358 -13.34 -5.75 -10.98
C ALA A 358 -14.68 -6.37 -11.39
N THR A 359 -15.68 -5.53 -11.74
CA THR A 359 -16.97 -5.99 -12.24
C THR A 359 -16.81 -6.79 -13.53
N PHE A 360 -16.01 -6.30 -14.48
CA PHE A 360 -15.74 -6.99 -15.74
C PHE A 360 -15.03 -8.35 -15.53
N ALA A 361 -14.00 -8.38 -14.68
CA ALA A 361 -13.26 -9.61 -14.41
C ALA A 361 -14.14 -10.71 -13.77
N LEU A 362 -14.96 -10.33 -12.80
CA LEU A 362 -15.90 -11.25 -12.15
C LEU A 362 -16.98 -11.74 -13.14
N LEU A 363 -17.54 -10.85 -13.96
CA LEU A 363 -18.54 -11.24 -14.96
C LEU A 363 -17.91 -12.15 -16.04
N LEU A 364 -16.68 -11.89 -16.45
CA LEU A 364 -15.95 -12.78 -17.35
C LEU A 364 -15.78 -14.19 -16.75
N LYS A 365 -15.44 -14.28 -15.46
CA LYS A 365 -15.41 -15.58 -14.75
C LYS A 365 -16.75 -16.28 -14.75
N ALA A 366 -17.83 -15.53 -14.50
CA ALA A 366 -19.20 -16.07 -14.59
C ALA A 366 -19.49 -16.64 -15.98
N CYS A 367 -19.18 -15.89 -17.04
CA CYS A 367 -19.34 -16.34 -18.42
C CYS A 367 -18.50 -17.57 -18.76
N GLN A 368 -17.32 -17.71 -18.19
CA GLN A 368 -16.49 -18.91 -18.33
C GLN A 368 -17.07 -20.14 -17.63
N LYS A 369 -17.88 -19.96 -16.57
CA LYS A 369 -18.60 -21.04 -15.89
C LYS A 369 -19.91 -21.40 -16.63
N ASP A 370 -20.65 -20.37 -17.06
CA ASP A 370 -21.89 -20.49 -17.81
C ASP A 370 -22.06 -19.32 -18.78
N ALA A 371 -22.12 -19.62 -20.09
CA ALA A 371 -22.23 -18.63 -21.14
C ALA A 371 -23.54 -17.78 -21.08
N ALA A 372 -24.55 -18.22 -20.35
CA ALA A 372 -25.79 -17.45 -20.13
C ALA A 372 -25.54 -16.09 -19.47
N PHE A 373 -24.47 -15.93 -18.67
CA PHE A 373 -24.12 -14.65 -18.06
C PHE A 373 -23.62 -13.58 -19.04
N ALA A 374 -23.45 -13.92 -20.32
CA ALA A 374 -23.07 -12.95 -21.36
C ALA A 374 -24.15 -11.87 -21.62
N ASP A 375 -25.39 -12.09 -21.21
CA ASP A 375 -26.47 -11.09 -21.26
C ASP A 375 -26.45 -10.13 -20.05
N ALA A 376 -25.53 -10.34 -19.11
CA ALA A 376 -25.34 -9.55 -17.90
C ALA A 376 -26.61 -9.43 -16.99
N HIS A 377 -27.47 -10.46 -17.01
CA HIS A 377 -28.71 -10.48 -16.20
C HIS A 377 -28.43 -10.50 -14.68
N CYS A 378 -27.28 -11.03 -14.25
CA CYS A 378 -26.85 -11.03 -12.86
C CYS A 378 -25.45 -10.41 -12.75
N MET A 379 -25.34 -9.30 -12.04
CA MET A 379 -24.11 -8.53 -11.91
C MET A 379 -23.45 -8.72 -10.56
N PRO A 380 -22.10 -8.78 -10.50
CA PRO A 380 -21.38 -8.84 -9.22
C PRO A 380 -21.59 -7.56 -8.42
N ASN A 381 -21.65 -7.70 -7.09
CA ASN A 381 -21.84 -6.58 -6.15
C ASN A 381 -20.52 -5.86 -5.88
N VAL A 382 -20.09 -5.00 -6.81
CA VAL A 382 -18.89 -4.15 -6.67
C VAL A 382 -19.33 -2.68 -6.66
N LEU A 383 -19.01 -1.98 -5.58
CA LEU A 383 -19.47 -0.63 -5.28
C LEU A 383 -18.32 0.37 -5.34
N THR A 384 -18.65 1.64 -5.53
CA THR A 384 -17.70 2.76 -5.48
C THR A 384 -18.30 3.93 -4.71
N MET A 385 -17.47 4.94 -4.41
CA MET A 385 -17.93 6.12 -3.70
C MET A 385 -18.90 6.93 -4.57
N PRO A 386 -20.05 7.38 -4.01
CA PRO A 386 -20.97 8.22 -4.73
C PRO A 386 -20.38 9.63 -4.91
N LYS A 387 -20.91 10.36 -5.90
CA LYS A 387 -20.64 11.79 -6.01
C LYS A 387 -21.28 12.53 -4.84
N PRO A 388 -20.61 13.55 -4.27
CA PRO A 388 -21.19 14.39 -3.23
C PRO A 388 -22.54 14.99 -3.68
N TRP A 389 -23.51 15.04 -2.75
CA TRP A 389 -24.80 15.64 -3.02
C TRP A 389 -24.67 17.15 -3.22
N ASN A 390 -25.10 17.66 -4.37
CA ASN A 390 -25.07 19.08 -4.68
C ASN A 390 -26.45 19.71 -4.49
N ARG A 391 -26.61 20.50 -3.42
CA ARG A 391 -27.89 21.20 -3.10
C ARG A 391 -28.33 22.18 -4.16
N GLU A 392 -27.40 22.79 -4.93
CA GLU A 392 -27.71 23.78 -5.95
C GLU A 392 -28.35 23.14 -7.21
N THR A 393 -27.89 21.96 -7.58
CA THR A 393 -28.33 21.25 -8.78
C THR A 393 -29.36 20.16 -8.51
N GLN A 394 -29.37 19.57 -7.31
CA GLN A 394 -30.24 18.44 -6.94
C GLN A 394 -31.33 18.79 -5.92
N GLY A 395 -31.32 20.03 -5.38
CA GLY A 395 -32.28 20.48 -4.38
C GLY A 395 -32.01 19.99 -2.95
N PRO A 396 -32.94 20.18 -2.02
CA PRO A 396 -32.83 19.75 -0.62
C PRO A 396 -32.80 18.23 -0.51
N ILE A 397 -31.89 17.70 0.35
CA ILE A 397 -31.79 16.26 0.60
C ILE A 397 -33.10 15.69 1.15
N GLN A 398 -33.81 16.46 1.98
CA GLN A 398 -35.09 16.04 2.59
C GLN A 398 -36.15 15.68 1.55
N ASP A 399 -36.27 16.45 0.47
CA ASP A 399 -37.21 16.17 -0.60
C ASP A 399 -36.86 14.84 -1.30
N MET A 400 -35.59 14.59 -1.57
CA MET A 400 -35.11 13.32 -2.11
C MET A 400 -35.42 12.16 -1.17
N LEU A 401 -35.13 12.29 0.13
CA LEU A 401 -35.41 11.24 1.12
C LEU A 401 -36.89 10.91 1.18
N HIS A 402 -37.76 11.96 1.20
CA HIS A 402 -39.20 11.77 1.22
C HIS A 402 -39.69 10.98 -0.02
N ILE A 403 -39.18 11.30 -1.20
CA ILE A 403 -39.50 10.58 -2.44
C ILE A 403 -38.97 9.15 -2.41
N TYR A 404 -37.68 8.98 -2.13
CA TYR A 404 -37.06 7.66 -2.14
C TYR A 404 -37.70 6.69 -1.15
N PHE A 405 -37.94 7.14 0.08
CA PHE A 405 -38.59 6.35 1.14
C PHE A 405 -40.13 6.40 1.10
N ARG A 406 -40.71 7.05 0.10
CA ARG A 406 -42.19 7.13 -0.10
C ARG A 406 -42.94 7.68 1.13
N GLY A 407 -42.28 8.54 1.89
CA GLY A 407 -42.82 9.10 3.13
C GLY A 407 -42.87 8.11 4.32
N GLU A 408 -42.22 6.96 4.21
CA GLU A 408 -42.19 5.92 5.28
C GLU A 408 -41.11 6.19 6.33
N ALA A 409 -40.13 7.03 6.04
CA ALA A 409 -39.06 7.39 6.97
C ALA A 409 -39.55 8.31 8.09
N THR A 410 -39.13 8.04 9.32
CA THR A 410 -39.36 8.97 10.44
C THR A 410 -38.31 10.06 10.44
N ASN A 411 -38.61 11.24 11.03
CA ASN A 411 -37.63 12.34 11.14
C ASN A 411 -36.28 11.90 11.70
N GLN A 412 -36.29 11.00 12.68
CA GLN A 412 -35.04 10.50 13.29
C GLN A 412 -34.24 9.62 12.33
N GLN A 413 -34.92 8.85 11.45
CA GLN A 413 -34.26 8.05 10.41
C GLN A 413 -33.69 8.95 9.31
N GLU A 414 -34.44 9.99 8.93
CA GLU A 414 -33.96 11.00 8.00
C GLU A 414 -32.71 11.72 8.52
N ASP A 415 -32.68 12.11 9.81
CA ASP A 415 -31.52 12.73 10.45
C ASP A 415 -30.29 11.81 10.39
N GLU A 416 -30.44 10.51 10.73
CA GLU A 416 -29.36 9.52 10.63
C GLU A 416 -28.85 9.36 9.20
N ILE A 417 -29.72 9.41 8.21
CA ILE A 417 -29.35 9.32 6.80
C ILE A 417 -28.68 10.62 6.33
N MET A 418 -29.16 11.78 6.77
CA MET A 418 -28.50 13.06 6.47
C MET A 418 -27.07 13.10 6.99
N ASP A 419 -26.83 12.60 8.21
CA ASP A 419 -25.48 12.47 8.78
C ASP A 419 -24.57 11.58 7.88
N CYS A 420 -25.13 10.53 7.26
CA CYS A 420 -24.40 9.72 6.29
C CYS A 420 -24.05 10.52 5.03
N PHE A 421 -24.97 11.30 4.48
CA PHE A 421 -24.73 12.14 3.31
C PHE A 421 -23.72 13.26 3.59
N ASP A 422 -23.75 13.84 4.79
CA ASP A 422 -22.77 14.85 5.19
C ASP A 422 -21.35 14.24 5.26
N LEU A 423 -21.20 13.03 5.81
CA LEU A 423 -19.92 12.33 5.80
C LEU A 423 -19.46 11.96 4.39
N MET A 424 -20.40 11.63 3.51
CA MET A 424 -20.10 11.28 2.11
C MET A 424 -19.66 12.46 1.25
N GLN A 425 -19.75 13.72 1.73
CA GLN A 425 -19.12 14.86 1.04
C GLN A 425 -17.58 14.66 0.91
N ASP A 426 -17.00 13.95 1.84
CA ASP A 426 -15.55 13.65 1.90
C ASP A 426 -15.22 12.23 1.42
N ALA A 427 -16.15 11.53 0.76
CA ALA A 427 -16.01 10.12 0.40
C ALA A 427 -14.81 9.83 -0.51
N ASP A 428 -14.38 10.76 -1.36
CA ASP A 428 -13.25 10.69 -2.26
C ASP A 428 -11.89 10.66 -1.51
N SER A 429 -11.86 11.19 -0.28
CA SER A 429 -10.70 11.14 0.60
C SER A 429 -10.79 10.00 1.62
N LEU A 430 -11.99 9.68 2.10
CA LEU A 430 -12.20 8.74 3.19
C LEU A 430 -12.41 7.29 2.71
N GLY A 431 -13.06 7.10 1.58
CA GLY A 431 -13.34 5.75 1.08
C GLY A 431 -14.08 4.87 2.09
N SER A 432 -13.69 3.61 2.13
CA SER A 432 -14.35 2.58 2.95
C SER A 432 -14.15 2.74 4.47
N ILE A 433 -13.27 3.65 4.93
CA ILE A 433 -13.06 3.88 6.37
C ILE A 433 -14.16 4.72 7.02
N MET A 434 -15.11 5.24 6.24
CA MET A 434 -16.27 5.96 6.77
C MET A 434 -17.06 5.10 7.75
N LYS A 435 -17.39 5.65 8.92
CA LYS A 435 -18.21 5.01 9.94
C LYS A 435 -19.57 5.65 9.98
N PHE A 436 -20.55 4.98 9.44
CA PHE A 436 -21.95 5.39 9.55
C PHE A 436 -22.54 4.92 10.87
N ASN A 437 -23.18 5.83 11.58
CA ASN A 437 -23.83 5.56 12.85
C ASN A 437 -25.35 5.55 12.67
N ILE A 438 -25.85 4.46 12.10
CA ILE A 438 -27.29 4.24 11.89
C ILE A 438 -27.80 3.11 12.77
N ARG A 439 -29.04 3.24 13.25
CA ARG A 439 -29.71 2.16 14.00
C ARG A 439 -30.12 1.02 13.07
N GLU A 440 -30.32 -0.15 13.63
CA GLU A 440 -30.77 -1.32 12.86
C GLU A 440 -32.12 -1.07 12.19
N SER A 441 -33.05 -0.34 12.84
CA SER A 441 -34.33 0.07 12.22
C SER A 441 -34.16 0.92 10.98
N THR A 442 -33.20 1.85 10.98
CA THR A 442 -32.86 2.69 9.82
C THR A 442 -32.20 1.87 8.73
N ARG A 443 -31.27 0.98 9.10
CA ARG A 443 -30.63 0.05 8.17
C ARG A 443 -31.65 -0.85 7.48
N LEU A 444 -32.61 -1.39 8.23
CA LEU A 444 -33.68 -2.23 7.69
C LEU A 444 -34.58 -1.47 6.72
N LEU A 445 -34.95 -0.23 7.05
CA LEU A 445 -35.71 0.66 6.15
C LEU A 445 -34.96 0.88 4.85
N ILE A 446 -33.67 1.24 4.93
CA ILE A 446 -32.83 1.44 3.74
C ILE A 446 -32.82 0.17 2.89
N LYS A 447 -32.63 -1.00 3.51
CA LYS A 447 -32.61 -2.28 2.79
C LYS A 447 -33.95 -2.55 2.09
N GLN A 448 -35.05 -2.48 2.80
CA GLN A 448 -36.37 -2.76 2.25
C GLN A 448 -36.73 -1.84 1.09
N THR A 449 -36.43 -0.54 1.22
CA THR A 449 -36.69 0.45 0.16
C THR A 449 -35.76 0.24 -1.04
N THR A 450 -34.49 -0.07 -0.81
CA THR A 450 -33.54 -0.37 -1.89
C THR A 450 -33.94 -1.63 -2.65
N ASP A 451 -34.33 -2.70 -1.95
CA ASP A 451 -34.83 -3.93 -2.54
C ASP A 451 -36.10 -3.68 -3.36
N TYR A 452 -37.04 -2.84 -2.85
CA TYR A 452 -38.22 -2.42 -3.59
C TYR A 452 -37.83 -1.74 -4.91
N TRP A 453 -36.96 -0.72 -4.90
CA TRP A 453 -36.54 -0.03 -6.12
C TRP A 453 -35.82 -0.95 -7.11
N CYS A 454 -34.98 -1.88 -6.60
CA CYS A 454 -34.30 -2.87 -7.45
C CYS A 454 -35.28 -3.85 -8.14
N SER A 455 -36.46 -4.06 -7.57
CA SER A 455 -37.49 -4.97 -8.16
C SER A 455 -38.36 -4.31 -9.25
N GLN A 456 -38.23 -2.97 -9.46
CA GLN A 456 -39.02 -2.27 -10.46
C GLN A 456 -38.40 -2.39 -11.86
N GLU A 457 -39.20 -2.63 -12.89
CA GLU A 457 -38.74 -2.71 -14.29
C GLU A 457 -38.22 -1.37 -14.82
N ASN A 458 -38.85 -0.27 -14.41
CA ASN A 458 -38.51 1.09 -14.85
C ASN A 458 -38.18 1.98 -13.65
N VAL A 459 -36.92 1.97 -13.24
CA VAL A 459 -36.45 2.87 -12.18
C VAL A 459 -36.06 4.20 -12.80
N PRO A 460 -36.59 5.34 -12.31
CA PRO A 460 -36.13 6.67 -12.72
C PRO A 460 -34.62 6.85 -12.48
N GLU A 461 -33.99 7.71 -13.28
CA GLU A 461 -32.52 7.90 -13.20
C GLU A 461 -32.07 8.44 -11.83
N GLU A 462 -32.87 9.30 -11.22
CA GLU A 462 -32.61 9.86 -9.91
C GLU A 462 -32.55 8.78 -8.81
N GLU A 463 -33.50 7.85 -8.82
CA GLU A 463 -33.56 6.73 -7.88
C GLU A 463 -32.45 5.70 -8.12
N ARG A 464 -31.99 5.52 -9.36
CA ARG A 464 -30.85 4.65 -9.69
C ARG A 464 -29.56 5.14 -9.00
N ILE A 465 -29.33 6.45 -8.98
CA ILE A 465 -28.20 7.05 -8.28
C ILE A 465 -28.32 6.79 -6.77
N GLN A 466 -29.52 6.94 -6.22
CA GLN A 466 -29.77 6.72 -4.79
C GLN A 466 -29.62 5.25 -4.40
N ILE A 467 -30.06 4.31 -5.24
CA ILE A 467 -29.84 2.87 -5.04
C ILE A 467 -28.35 2.57 -4.82
N ALA A 468 -27.47 3.12 -5.66
CA ALA A 468 -26.03 2.91 -5.53
C ALA A 468 -25.50 3.47 -4.21
N THR A 469 -25.95 4.66 -3.80
CA THR A 469 -25.59 5.31 -2.54
C THR A 469 -26.04 4.48 -1.34
N PHE A 470 -27.28 4.05 -1.31
CA PHE A 470 -27.81 3.25 -0.20
C PHE A 470 -27.23 1.82 -0.15
N LYS A 471 -26.92 1.21 -1.29
CA LYS A 471 -26.16 -0.05 -1.33
C LYS A 471 -24.78 0.12 -0.68
N LEU A 472 -24.10 1.24 -0.90
CA LEU A 472 -22.81 1.50 -0.24
C LEU A 472 -22.97 1.68 1.28
N ILE A 473 -24.00 2.43 1.74
CA ILE A 473 -24.28 2.57 3.18
C ILE A 473 -24.55 1.19 3.81
N LEU A 474 -25.36 0.36 3.15
CA LEU A 474 -25.65 -1.00 3.61
C LEU A 474 -24.36 -1.84 3.68
N ALA A 475 -23.53 -1.82 2.66
CA ALA A 475 -22.28 -2.58 2.64
C ALA A 475 -21.28 -2.10 3.71
N LEU A 476 -21.18 -0.77 3.93
CA LEU A 476 -20.29 -0.21 4.95
C LEU A 476 -20.84 -0.35 6.40
N THR A 477 -22.12 -0.67 6.57
CA THR A 477 -22.73 -0.99 7.88
C THR A 477 -22.90 -2.49 8.11
N GLU A 478 -22.64 -3.31 7.10
CA GLU A 478 -22.76 -4.78 7.17
C GLU A 478 -21.65 -5.39 8.07
N LYS A 479 -21.95 -6.57 8.59
CA LYS A 479 -21.01 -7.46 9.27
C LYS A 479 -20.73 -8.68 8.39
N TYR A 480 -19.46 -9.01 8.22
CA TYR A 480 -19.00 -10.04 7.31
C TYR A 480 -18.47 -11.28 8.05
N HIS A 481 -18.63 -12.44 7.45
CA HIS A 481 -18.01 -13.68 7.92
C HIS A 481 -16.52 -13.68 7.63
N THR A 482 -16.15 -13.12 6.48
CA THR A 482 -14.75 -12.99 6.05
C THR A 482 -14.50 -11.65 5.36
N LEU A 483 -13.41 -11.01 5.75
CA LEU A 483 -12.88 -9.81 5.11
C LEU A 483 -11.44 -10.03 4.67
N ILE A 484 -11.17 -9.83 3.38
CA ILE A 484 -9.85 -10.06 2.80
C ILE A 484 -9.44 -8.82 2.02
N ALA A 485 -8.27 -8.23 2.30
CA ALA A 485 -7.81 -7.06 1.57
C ALA A 485 -6.29 -6.94 1.51
N ASN A 486 -5.83 -6.26 0.48
CA ASN A 486 -4.56 -5.54 0.47
C ASN A 486 -4.89 -4.04 0.63
N PRO A 487 -4.92 -3.52 1.87
CA PRO A 487 -5.34 -2.14 2.14
C PRO A 487 -4.35 -1.12 1.58
N PRO A 488 -4.77 0.16 1.40
CA PRO A 488 -3.90 1.22 0.94
C PRO A 488 -2.79 1.54 1.96
N TYR A 489 -1.53 1.66 1.48
CA TYR A 489 -0.37 2.04 2.31
C TYR A 489 -0.12 3.54 2.16
N MET A 490 -0.43 4.29 3.21
CA MET A 490 -0.25 5.74 3.24
C MET A 490 0.06 6.19 4.65
N GLY A 491 1.31 6.60 4.87
CA GLY A 491 1.75 7.16 6.13
C GLY A 491 1.17 8.56 6.38
N ARG A 492 0.96 8.91 7.65
CA ARG A 492 0.32 10.17 8.09
C ARG A 492 0.90 11.43 7.43
N ASN A 493 2.19 11.47 7.13
CA ASN A 493 2.86 12.65 6.58
C ASN A 493 2.40 13.01 5.15
N THR A 494 1.87 12.04 4.42
CA THR A 494 1.39 12.20 3.04
C THR A 494 -0.14 12.34 2.93
N MET A 495 -0.87 12.16 4.03
CA MET A 495 -2.32 12.29 4.08
C MET A 495 -2.75 13.76 3.94
N ASN A 496 -3.85 14.01 3.21
CA ASN A 496 -4.48 15.31 3.15
C ASN A 496 -5.12 15.73 4.50
N THR A 497 -5.63 16.93 4.59
CA THR A 497 -6.17 17.48 5.85
C THR A 497 -7.44 16.74 6.28
N VAL A 498 -8.35 16.50 5.35
CA VAL A 498 -9.63 15.79 5.61
C VAL A 498 -9.38 14.42 6.22
N LEU A 499 -8.55 13.60 5.57
CA LEU A 499 -8.19 12.27 6.05
C LEU A 499 -7.51 12.32 7.41
N THR A 500 -6.58 13.26 7.60
CA THR A 500 -5.85 13.41 8.88
C THR A 500 -6.77 13.74 10.04
N GLU A 501 -7.71 14.70 9.87
CA GLU A 501 -8.67 15.11 10.89
C GLU A 501 -9.67 14.00 11.22
N TYR A 502 -10.13 13.30 10.20
CA TYR A 502 -11.03 12.17 10.39
C TYR A 502 -10.37 11.03 11.18
N LEU A 503 -9.12 10.68 10.85
CA LEU A 503 -8.37 9.66 11.58
C LEU A 503 -8.07 10.07 13.03
N ASP A 504 -7.79 11.34 13.29
CA ASP A 504 -7.57 11.86 14.64
C ASP A 504 -8.83 11.74 15.53
N SER A 505 -10.01 11.86 14.94
CA SER A 505 -11.28 11.71 15.65
C SER A 505 -11.69 10.27 15.84
N MET A 506 -11.70 9.47 14.74
CA MET A 506 -12.37 8.17 14.66
C MET A 506 -11.44 6.96 14.84
N TYR A 507 -10.11 7.12 14.58
CA TYR A 507 -9.13 6.02 14.55
C TYR A 507 -7.84 6.36 15.31
N LYS A 508 -7.97 6.88 16.53
CA LYS A 508 -6.86 7.41 17.34
C LYS A 508 -5.67 6.46 17.51
N VAL A 509 -5.94 5.14 17.53
CA VAL A 509 -4.94 4.10 17.77
C VAL A 509 -4.17 3.74 16.49
N THR A 510 -4.79 3.90 15.32
CA THR A 510 -4.24 3.44 14.02
C THR A 510 -3.92 4.57 13.05
N LYS A 511 -4.10 5.82 13.45
CA LYS A 511 -3.96 7.03 12.63
C LYS A 511 -2.57 7.28 12.00
N GLN A 512 -1.58 6.48 12.32
CA GLN A 512 -0.21 6.64 11.83
C GLN A 512 -0.03 6.15 10.38
N ASP A 513 -0.85 5.15 9.98
CA ASP A 513 -0.86 4.65 8.62
C ASP A 513 -2.25 4.12 8.26
N LEU A 514 -2.61 4.29 6.98
CA LEU A 514 -3.94 3.93 6.50
C LEU A 514 -4.17 2.42 6.51
N TYR A 515 -3.15 1.60 6.24
CA TYR A 515 -3.29 0.13 6.31
C TYR A 515 -3.70 -0.34 7.71
N ALA A 516 -3.14 0.26 8.77
CA ALA A 516 -3.49 -0.10 10.15
C ALA A 516 -4.93 0.31 10.49
N THR A 517 -5.38 1.44 9.92
CA THR A 517 -6.78 1.88 10.03
C THR A 517 -7.73 0.90 9.34
N PHE A 518 -7.37 0.42 8.15
CA PHE A 518 -8.14 -0.62 7.45
C PHE A 518 -8.19 -1.93 8.24
N MET A 519 -7.06 -2.40 8.80
CA MET A 519 -7.06 -3.59 9.66
C MET A 519 -8.05 -3.43 10.82
N ASP A 520 -7.99 -2.31 11.54
CA ASP A 520 -8.88 -2.03 12.69
C ASP A 520 -10.35 -1.97 12.28
N MET A 521 -10.64 -1.31 11.17
CA MET A 521 -11.98 -1.19 10.62
C MET A 521 -12.52 -2.57 10.21
N MET A 522 -11.77 -3.35 9.45
CA MET A 522 -12.19 -4.66 8.96
C MET A 522 -12.38 -5.66 10.09
N ILE A 523 -11.47 -5.74 11.07
CA ILE A 523 -11.66 -6.57 12.28
C ILE A 523 -12.96 -6.18 12.99
N SER A 524 -13.24 -4.88 13.10
CA SER A 524 -14.48 -4.41 13.74
C SER A 524 -15.76 -4.77 12.97
N LYS A 525 -15.65 -4.98 11.64
CA LYS A 525 -16.75 -5.40 10.76
C LYS A 525 -16.87 -6.91 10.59
N THR A 526 -15.90 -7.68 11.05
CA THR A 526 -15.96 -9.14 11.05
C THR A 526 -16.82 -9.63 12.23
N ILE A 527 -17.71 -10.58 12.00
CA ILE A 527 -18.53 -11.19 13.06
C ILE A 527 -17.66 -11.96 14.05
N PRO A 528 -18.15 -12.24 15.27
CA PRO A 528 -17.42 -13.08 16.22
C PRO A 528 -17.07 -14.44 15.61
N TYR A 529 -15.80 -14.85 15.78
CA TYR A 529 -15.20 -16.05 15.20
C TYR A 529 -15.15 -16.07 13.65
N GLY A 530 -15.51 -14.97 12.99
CA GLY A 530 -15.19 -14.74 11.58
C GLY A 530 -13.70 -14.49 11.38
N LYS A 531 -13.24 -14.51 10.15
CA LYS A 531 -11.82 -14.40 9.82
C LYS A 531 -11.54 -13.18 8.94
N SER A 532 -10.44 -12.47 9.24
CA SER A 532 -9.93 -11.39 8.41
C SER A 532 -8.53 -11.74 7.90
N ALA A 533 -8.25 -11.42 6.64
CA ALA A 533 -6.94 -11.58 6.05
C ALA A 533 -6.43 -10.27 5.48
N PHE A 534 -5.16 -9.96 5.71
CA PHE A 534 -4.53 -8.72 5.30
C PHE A 534 -3.15 -8.98 4.71
N VAL A 535 -2.81 -8.21 3.66
CA VAL A 535 -1.41 -7.98 3.31
C VAL A 535 -1.06 -6.58 3.75
N THR A 536 -0.08 -6.42 4.63
CA THR A 536 0.27 -5.12 5.22
C THR A 536 1.77 -4.88 5.27
N MET A 537 2.19 -3.67 5.67
CA MET A 537 3.58 -3.41 6.02
C MET A 537 3.91 -4.10 7.34
N GLU A 538 5.07 -4.76 7.42
CA GLU A 538 5.56 -5.44 8.64
C GLU A 538 5.69 -4.50 9.87
N SER A 539 5.68 -3.20 9.66
CA SER A 539 5.95 -2.19 10.70
C SER A 539 5.00 -2.24 11.90
N TRP A 540 3.75 -2.66 11.73
CA TRP A 540 2.82 -2.82 12.88
C TRP A 540 3.26 -3.92 13.85
N MET A 541 4.02 -4.91 13.39
CA MET A 541 4.53 -6.00 14.23
C MET A 541 5.55 -5.52 15.27
N PHE A 542 6.26 -4.41 15.02
CA PHE A 542 7.46 -4.04 15.78
C PHE A 542 7.46 -2.59 16.29
N LEU A 543 7.05 -1.61 15.46
CA LEU A 543 7.27 -0.21 15.77
C LEU A 543 6.47 0.24 17.00
N SER A 544 7.09 1.10 17.81
CA SER A 544 6.48 1.67 19.02
C SER A 544 5.24 2.52 18.74
N SER A 545 5.14 3.13 17.55
CA SER A 545 3.95 3.87 17.11
C SER A 545 2.70 3.01 17.00
N PHE A 546 2.84 1.69 16.87
CA PHE A 546 1.74 0.72 16.82
C PHE A 546 1.58 -0.10 18.11
N ASP A 547 2.25 0.23 19.21
CA ASP A 547 2.15 -0.53 20.47
C ASP A 547 0.69 -0.68 20.93
N SER A 548 -0.06 0.41 21.01
CA SER A 548 -1.47 0.38 21.41
C SER A 548 -2.33 -0.46 20.45
N PHE A 549 -2.01 -0.45 19.15
CA PHE A 549 -2.71 -1.25 18.15
C PHE A 549 -2.40 -2.75 18.30
N ARG A 550 -1.13 -3.12 18.49
CA ARG A 550 -0.75 -4.52 18.78
C ARG A 550 -1.44 -5.06 20.03
N ARG A 551 -1.46 -4.27 21.09
CA ARG A 551 -2.17 -4.65 22.34
C ARG A 551 -3.65 -4.89 22.09
N LYS A 552 -4.30 -4.01 21.32
CA LYS A 552 -5.70 -4.18 20.94
C LYS A 552 -5.90 -5.50 20.18
N ILE A 553 -5.14 -5.76 19.12
CA ILE A 553 -5.25 -6.99 18.33
C ILE A 553 -5.00 -8.22 19.20
N LEU A 554 -3.86 -8.29 19.87
CA LEU A 554 -3.46 -9.48 20.61
C LEU A 554 -4.34 -9.77 21.83
N SER A 555 -5.05 -8.77 22.37
CA SER A 555 -5.97 -8.96 23.52
C SER A 555 -7.41 -9.29 23.12
N SER A 556 -7.83 -9.00 21.88
CA SER A 556 -9.23 -9.17 21.45
C SER A 556 -9.43 -10.16 20.31
N THR A 557 -8.35 -10.53 19.61
CA THR A 557 -8.37 -11.42 18.45
C THR A 557 -7.30 -12.49 18.54
N THR A 558 -7.30 -13.45 17.62
CA THR A 558 -6.28 -14.48 17.54
C THR A 558 -5.65 -14.49 16.16
N ILE A 559 -4.32 -14.38 16.10
CA ILE A 559 -3.56 -14.65 14.86
C ILE A 559 -3.57 -16.16 14.67
N GLU A 560 -4.05 -16.64 13.52
CA GLU A 560 -4.03 -18.07 13.18
C GLU A 560 -2.80 -18.42 12.35
N SER A 561 -2.42 -17.55 11.42
CA SER A 561 -1.25 -17.75 10.56
C SER A 561 -0.72 -16.41 10.10
N LEU A 562 0.60 -16.31 9.95
CA LEU A 562 1.26 -15.11 9.45
C LEU A 562 2.47 -15.48 8.58
N ILE A 563 2.52 -14.92 7.37
CA ILE A 563 3.67 -14.97 6.47
C ILE A 563 4.38 -13.63 6.53
N HIS A 564 5.60 -13.62 7.03
CA HIS A 564 6.46 -12.44 7.09
C HIS A 564 7.41 -12.42 5.90
N MET A 565 7.39 -11.36 5.12
CA MET A 565 8.16 -11.14 3.88
C MET A 565 9.07 -9.92 4.04
N PRO A 566 10.25 -10.07 4.65
CA PRO A 566 11.09 -8.95 5.02
C PRO A 566 11.78 -8.30 3.81
N TYR A 567 12.12 -7.02 3.95
CA TYR A 567 13.06 -6.36 3.06
C TYR A 567 14.48 -6.43 3.63
N LEU A 568 15.40 -7.09 2.92
CA LEU A 568 16.76 -7.34 3.38
C LEU A 568 17.79 -6.28 2.92
N GLY A 569 17.32 -5.09 2.51
CA GLY A 569 18.19 -3.99 2.06
C GLY A 569 18.78 -4.18 0.66
N LYS A 570 18.57 -5.32 0.02
CA LYS A 570 18.97 -5.64 -1.37
C LYS A 570 17.88 -6.43 -2.06
N GLY A 571 17.68 -6.16 -3.35
CA GLY A 571 16.68 -6.86 -4.16
C GLY A 571 15.26 -6.37 -3.90
N TRP A 572 14.32 -7.27 -3.95
CA TRP A 572 12.89 -7.06 -3.74
C TRP A 572 12.37 -8.04 -2.69
N THR A 573 11.19 -7.77 -2.15
CA THR A 573 10.43 -8.74 -1.35
C THR A 573 9.65 -9.68 -2.27
N PRO A 574 9.04 -10.76 -1.76
CA PRO A 574 8.08 -11.56 -2.53
C PRO A 574 6.90 -10.76 -3.10
N MET A 575 6.62 -9.58 -2.55
CA MET A 575 5.63 -8.62 -3.09
C MET A 575 6.17 -7.73 -4.23
N GLY A 576 7.45 -7.85 -4.61
CA GLY A 576 8.06 -7.02 -5.65
C GLY A 576 8.32 -5.56 -5.25
N ILE A 577 8.33 -5.24 -3.96
CA ILE A 577 8.50 -3.89 -3.40
C ILE A 577 9.73 -3.80 -2.49
N ASN A 578 10.16 -2.59 -2.16
CA ASN A 578 11.40 -2.30 -1.43
C ASN A 578 11.21 -2.03 0.07
N PHE A 579 10.15 -2.56 0.66
CA PHE A 579 9.90 -2.57 2.10
C PHE A 579 9.27 -3.90 2.53
N GLY A 580 9.43 -4.25 3.82
CA GLY A 580 8.93 -5.51 4.35
C GLY A 580 7.42 -5.50 4.54
N THR A 581 6.80 -6.66 4.28
CA THR A 581 5.36 -6.88 4.38
C THR A 581 5.05 -8.17 5.14
N ASP A 582 3.81 -8.31 5.52
CA ASP A 582 3.26 -9.56 6.04
C ASP A 582 1.90 -9.88 5.40
N ALA A 583 1.55 -11.17 5.39
CA ALA A 583 0.21 -11.64 5.10
C ALA A 583 -0.32 -12.37 6.35
N CYS A 584 -1.35 -11.81 6.98
CA CYS A 584 -1.82 -12.24 8.29
C CYS A 584 -3.27 -12.71 8.23
N ILE A 585 -3.58 -13.85 8.89
CA ILE A 585 -4.93 -14.37 9.09
C ILE A 585 -5.31 -14.18 10.56
N ILE A 586 -6.38 -13.46 10.79
CA ILE A 586 -6.87 -13.11 12.14
C ILE A 586 -8.29 -13.63 12.34
N LEU A 587 -8.48 -14.38 13.41
CA LEU A 587 -9.78 -14.78 13.94
C LEU A 587 -10.33 -13.67 14.84
N ASN A 588 -11.53 -13.19 14.60
CA ASN A 588 -12.18 -12.18 15.44
C ASN A 588 -12.74 -12.80 16.73
N GLY A 589 -11.87 -13.10 17.64
CA GLY A 589 -12.16 -13.73 18.93
C GLY A 589 -10.93 -14.36 19.54
N ILE A 590 -10.99 -14.75 20.79
CA ILE A 590 -9.87 -15.37 21.50
C ILE A 590 -9.98 -16.90 21.40
N SER A 591 -8.92 -17.51 20.89
CA SER A 591 -8.71 -18.96 20.84
C SER A 591 -7.34 -19.32 21.42
N ASN A 592 -7.24 -20.48 22.04
CA ASN A 592 -6.00 -20.97 22.65
C ASN A 592 -5.17 -21.84 21.68
N ILE A 593 -5.06 -21.40 20.43
CA ILE A 593 -4.27 -22.09 19.42
C ILE A 593 -2.82 -21.61 19.39
N GLN A 594 -1.95 -22.42 18.80
CA GLN A 594 -0.63 -21.98 18.38
C GLN A 594 -0.70 -21.56 16.91
N ALA A 595 -0.41 -20.28 16.65
CA ALA A 595 -0.37 -19.73 15.31
C ALA A 595 0.88 -20.21 14.55
N THR A 596 0.74 -20.38 13.25
CA THR A 596 1.86 -20.72 12.38
C THR A 596 2.47 -19.45 11.79
N TYR A 597 3.77 -19.28 11.97
CA TYR A 597 4.53 -18.16 11.43
C TYR A 597 5.55 -18.67 10.42
N GLN A 598 5.55 -18.06 9.22
CA GLN A 598 6.49 -18.35 8.16
C GLN A 598 7.31 -17.11 7.85
N TYR A 599 8.59 -17.27 7.51
CA TYR A 599 9.48 -16.21 7.10
C TYR A 599 9.96 -16.50 5.68
N ILE A 600 9.54 -15.70 4.71
CA ILE A 600 9.80 -15.96 3.30
C ILE A 600 10.63 -14.82 2.70
N ARG A 601 11.88 -15.11 2.35
CA ARG A 601 12.82 -14.16 1.75
C ARG A 601 12.76 -14.25 0.23
N TYR A 602 13.18 -13.19 -0.46
CA TYR A 602 13.15 -13.13 -1.93
C TYR A 602 13.87 -14.29 -2.63
N PHE A 603 14.92 -14.84 -2.04
CA PHE A 603 15.67 -15.97 -2.61
C PHE A 603 15.05 -17.34 -2.29
N GLU A 604 14.00 -17.40 -1.49
CA GLU A 604 13.18 -18.60 -1.24
C GLU A 604 11.97 -18.66 -2.17
N THR A 605 11.87 -17.69 -3.08
CA THR A 605 10.82 -17.60 -4.10
C THR A 605 11.40 -17.63 -5.51
N ASN A 606 10.61 -18.07 -6.47
CA ASN A 606 10.95 -17.94 -7.88
C ASN A 606 11.01 -16.45 -8.27
N LYS A 607 12.06 -16.05 -8.96
CA LYS A 607 12.31 -14.65 -9.30
C LYS A 607 11.25 -14.03 -10.21
N GLU A 608 10.65 -14.82 -11.11
CA GLU A 608 9.70 -14.32 -12.10
C GLU A 608 8.27 -14.33 -11.58
N THR A 609 7.89 -15.38 -10.84
CA THR A 609 6.52 -15.59 -10.37
C THR A 609 6.31 -15.19 -8.91
N SER A 610 7.38 -14.94 -8.16
CA SER A 610 7.37 -14.71 -6.70
C SER A 610 6.79 -15.88 -5.88
N ILE A 611 6.54 -17.03 -6.50
CA ILE A 611 5.99 -18.22 -5.82
C ILE A 611 7.08 -18.85 -4.95
N PRO A 612 6.80 -19.19 -3.67
CA PRO A 612 7.73 -19.91 -2.81
C PRO A 612 8.13 -21.26 -3.42
N HIS A 613 9.41 -21.62 -3.32
CA HIS A 613 9.91 -22.91 -3.79
C HIS A 613 9.24 -24.08 -3.08
N ASN A 614 8.91 -23.89 -1.81
CA ASN A 614 8.17 -24.83 -0.98
C ASN A 614 7.16 -24.10 -0.12
N PHE A 615 5.97 -24.68 0.06
CA PHE A 615 4.96 -24.19 0.99
C PHE A 615 4.40 -25.34 1.85
N PRO A 616 4.37 -25.21 3.20
CA PRO A 616 4.93 -24.10 3.98
C PRO A 616 6.45 -23.98 3.85
N THR A 617 6.97 -22.74 3.94
CA THR A 617 8.42 -22.47 3.88
C THR A 617 9.02 -22.71 5.27
N ILE A 618 9.76 -23.80 5.40
CA ILE A 618 10.39 -24.19 6.68
C ILE A 618 11.84 -23.76 6.66
N ASN A 619 12.19 -22.83 7.53
CA ASN A 619 13.55 -22.33 7.73
C ASN A 619 13.79 -21.99 9.20
N GLU A 620 14.91 -21.32 9.52
CA GLU A 620 15.32 -21.00 10.90
C GLU A 620 14.35 -20.09 11.66
N ARG A 621 13.42 -19.40 10.95
CA ARG A 621 12.41 -18.55 11.56
C ARG A 621 10.98 -19.11 11.43
N TYR A 622 10.82 -20.32 10.89
CA TYR A 622 9.54 -21.00 10.95
C TYR A 622 9.19 -21.34 12.39
N SER A 623 8.00 -20.98 12.83
CA SER A 623 7.60 -21.16 14.22
C SER A 623 6.11 -21.47 14.37
N SER A 624 5.78 -22.28 15.39
CA SER A 624 4.42 -22.44 15.87
C SER A 624 4.37 -22.06 17.35
N ILE A 625 3.74 -20.93 17.65
CA ILE A 625 3.72 -20.34 18.99
C ILE A 625 2.41 -19.61 19.26
N SER A 626 1.95 -19.65 20.51
CA SER A 626 0.78 -18.87 20.94
C SER A 626 1.12 -17.39 21.09
N GLN A 627 0.25 -16.51 20.60
CA GLN A 627 0.41 -15.05 20.71
C GLN A 627 0.51 -14.54 22.16
N LYS A 628 0.04 -15.30 23.16
CA LYS A 628 0.18 -14.96 24.60
C LYS A 628 1.62 -14.77 25.06
N TYR A 629 2.58 -15.36 24.36
CA TYR A 629 3.99 -15.14 24.67
C TYR A 629 4.45 -13.73 24.33
N PHE A 630 3.85 -13.08 23.32
CA PHE A 630 4.24 -11.74 22.91
C PHE A 630 3.89 -10.67 23.95
N GLU A 631 2.92 -10.92 24.82
CA GLU A 631 2.56 -10.04 25.94
C GLU A 631 3.74 -9.85 26.91
N GLN A 632 4.69 -10.78 26.95
CA GLN A 632 5.87 -10.73 27.81
C GLN A 632 6.99 -9.89 27.18
N ILE A 633 6.91 -9.59 25.88
CA ILE A 633 7.89 -8.77 25.17
C ILE A 633 7.48 -7.30 25.32
N PRO A 634 8.40 -6.38 25.67
CA PRO A 634 8.09 -4.97 25.70
C PRO A 634 7.45 -4.48 24.41
N GLY A 635 6.40 -3.67 24.50
CA GLY A 635 5.65 -3.21 23.33
C GLY A 635 4.82 -4.30 22.64
N TRP A 636 4.70 -5.50 23.24
CA TRP A 636 3.98 -6.65 22.68
C TRP A 636 4.42 -7.01 21.25
N VAL A 637 5.71 -6.86 20.97
CA VAL A 637 6.32 -7.14 19.67
C VAL A 637 6.07 -8.59 19.25
N ILE A 638 5.70 -8.80 18.00
CA ILE A 638 5.43 -10.13 17.43
C ILE A 638 6.75 -10.81 17.08
N GLY A 639 7.47 -11.24 18.12
CA GLY A 639 8.78 -11.90 18.04
C GLY A 639 8.67 -13.43 17.92
N TYR A 640 7.93 -13.90 16.93
CA TYR A 640 7.57 -15.32 16.75
C TYR A 640 8.75 -16.28 16.57
N TRP A 641 9.93 -15.78 16.17
CA TRP A 641 11.16 -16.57 15.98
C TRP A 641 11.93 -16.79 17.27
N LEU A 642 11.49 -16.17 18.39
CA LEU A 642 12.15 -16.31 19.67
C LEU A 642 11.70 -17.59 20.37
N SER A 643 12.64 -18.27 21.06
CA SER A 643 12.28 -19.40 21.92
C SER A 643 11.47 -18.92 23.13
N LYS A 644 10.56 -19.78 23.63
CA LYS A 644 9.78 -19.52 24.86
C LYS A 644 10.69 -19.17 26.05
N LYS A 645 11.86 -19.80 26.15
CA LYS A 645 12.87 -19.52 27.19
C LYS A 645 13.45 -18.10 27.03
N PHE A 646 13.74 -17.67 25.81
CA PHE A 646 14.24 -16.33 25.53
C PHE A 646 13.20 -15.25 25.87
N ILE A 647 11.96 -15.47 25.48
CA ILE A 647 10.84 -14.56 25.79
C ILE A 647 10.65 -14.45 27.32
N SER A 648 10.76 -15.56 28.06
CA SER A 648 10.56 -15.54 29.51
C SER A 648 11.57 -14.68 30.26
N ILE A 649 12.72 -14.36 29.67
CA ILE A 649 13.74 -13.51 30.28
C ILE A 649 13.28 -12.04 30.36
N PHE A 650 12.39 -11.59 29.48
CA PHE A 650 11.77 -10.25 29.57
C PHE A 650 10.95 -10.01 30.83
N LYS A 651 10.66 -11.06 31.63
CA LYS A 651 10.03 -10.93 32.94
C LYS A 651 10.98 -10.38 34.03
N ASN A 652 12.29 -10.42 33.77
CA ASN A 652 13.25 -9.83 34.69
C ASN A 652 13.27 -8.31 34.55
N GLU A 653 13.89 -7.65 35.52
CA GLU A 653 14.16 -6.23 35.46
C GLU A 653 14.97 -5.88 34.20
N SER A 654 14.74 -4.69 33.68
CA SER A 654 15.42 -4.20 32.47
C SER A 654 16.54 -3.22 32.82
N ILE A 655 17.34 -2.87 31.83
CA ILE A 655 18.39 -1.85 31.97
C ILE A 655 17.81 -0.52 32.50
N ALA A 656 16.52 -0.23 32.24
CA ALA A 656 15.87 0.98 32.73
C ALA A 656 15.91 1.14 34.28
N ASN A 657 16.04 0.04 35.03
CA ASN A 657 16.14 0.09 36.49
C ASN A 657 17.47 0.66 36.98
N GLU A 658 18.53 0.53 36.16
CA GLU A 658 19.88 0.85 36.55
C GLU A 658 20.56 1.91 35.68
N MET A 659 19.97 2.28 34.54
CA MET A 659 20.57 3.20 33.58
C MET A 659 19.53 4.15 33.01
N VAL A 660 19.85 5.44 32.97
CA VAL A 660 19.10 6.48 32.28
C VAL A 660 19.73 6.74 30.92
N THR A 661 18.92 6.74 29.86
CA THR A 661 19.38 7.06 28.51
C THR A 661 18.87 8.43 28.05
N ARG A 662 19.67 9.13 27.25
CA ARG A 662 19.32 10.43 26.70
C ARG A 662 19.76 10.57 25.25
N GLU A 663 18.85 11.05 24.42
CA GLU A 663 19.24 11.62 23.13
C GLU A 663 20.07 12.87 23.38
N GLY A 664 21.05 13.12 22.51
CA GLY A 664 21.90 14.27 22.66
C GLY A 664 21.37 15.54 22.01
N MET A 665 22.21 16.54 22.00
CA MET A 665 21.92 17.88 21.52
C MET A 665 21.78 17.89 19.98
N ALA A 666 20.74 18.52 19.48
CA ALA A 666 20.63 18.91 18.10
C ALA A 666 21.15 20.38 17.97
N THR A 667 22.29 20.53 17.31
CA THR A 667 22.87 21.88 17.06
C THR A 667 22.09 22.66 16.01
N ALA A 668 21.42 21.96 15.10
CA ALA A 668 20.73 22.47 13.91
C ALA A 668 21.63 23.28 12.92
N ASP A 669 22.93 23.31 13.18
CA ASP A 669 23.94 23.91 12.30
C ASP A 669 25.34 23.35 12.68
N ASN A 670 25.64 22.16 12.15
CA ASN A 670 26.90 21.47 12.47
C ASN A 670 28.10 22.23 11.91
N ASP A 671 27.98 22.82 10.74
CA ASP A 671 29.10 23.54 10.09
C ASP A 671 29.53 24.77 10.91
N ARG A 672 28.61 25.36 11.65
CA ARG A 672 28.88 26.52 12.53
C ARG A 672 29.43 26.09 13.90
N PHE A 673 28.89 25.02 14.48
CA PHE A 673 29.11 24.68 15.89
C PHE A 673 30.06 23.52 16.16
N LEU A 674 30.34 22.67 15.15
CA LEU A 674 31.25 21.55 15.28
C LEU A 674 32.54 21.77 14.50
N ARG A 675 33.62 21.16 14.98
CA ARG A 675 34.91 21.06 14.31
C ARG A 675 35.55 19.70 14.59
N LEU A 676 36.46 19.28 13.74
CA LEU A 676 37.42 18.24 14.09
C LEU A 676 38.44 18.87 15.06
N TRP A 677 38.91 18.07 15.99
CA TRP A 677 39.84 18.57 17.01
C TRP A 677 41.11 19.21 16.42
N PRO A 678 41.70 18.75 15.30
CA PRO A 678 42.89 19.39 14.70
C PRO A 678 42.61 20.78 14.12
N GLU A 679 41.34 21.14 13.88
CA GLU A 679 40.94 22.43 13.28
C GLU A 679 40.90 23.56 14.30
N ILE A 680 41.10 23.26 15.58
CA ILE A 680 40.95 24.24 16.66
C ILE A 680 42.26 24.53 17.34
N SER A 681 42.35 25.68 17.97
CA SER A 681 43.52 26.03 18.82
C SER A 681 43.52 25.16 20.08
N GLN A 682 44.67 24.50 20.36
CA GLN A 682 44.89 23.71 21.57
C GLN A 682 44.61 24.50 22.86
N SER A 683 44.95 25.82 22.90
CA SER A 683 44.67 26.68 24.05
C SER A 683 43.20 26.87 24.36
N LYS A 684 42.30 26.59 23.37
CA LYS A 684 40.84 26.70 23.52
C LYS A 684 40.14 25.33 23.65
N PHE A 685 40.90 24.25 23.69
CA PHE A 685 40.34 22.91 23.80
C PHE A 685 40.37 22.42 25.25
N SER A 686 39.21 22.19 25.84
CA SER A 686 39.02 21.87 27.26
C SER A 686 39.71 20.59 27.70
N LYS A 687 39.88 19.56 26.83
CA LYS A 687 40.59 18.32 27.12
C LYS A 687 42.09 18.54 27.33
N LEU A 688 42.71 19.39 26.53
CA LEU A 688 44.13 19.67 26.55
C LEU A 688 44.51 20.88 27.41
N ASN A 689 43.54 21.74 27.75
CA ASN A 689 43.75 22.88 28.62
C ASN A 689 42.56 23.07 29.55
N ILE A 690 42.74 22.81 30.83
CA ILE A 690 41.74 22.88 31.90
C ILE A 690 41.11 24.30 32.01
N LYS A 691 41.83 25.35 31.59
CA LYS A 691 41.33 26.75 31.56
C LYS A 691 40.57 27.09 30.27
N ALA A 692 40.52 26.18 29.30
CA ALA A 692 39.81 26.41 28.07
C ALA A 692 38.29 26.28 28.33
N ASP A 693 37.53 27.18 27.68
CA ASP A 693 36.10 27.35 27.89
C ASP A 693 35.28 27.34 26.58
N LYS A 694 35.94 27.06 25.45
CA LYS A 694 35.29 27.20 24.15
C LYS A 694 34.96 25.87 23.49
N TRP A 695 35.91 24.99 23.26
CA TRP A 695 35.74 23.76 22.53
C TRP A 695 35.78 22.56 23.47
N PHE A 696 34.70 21.77 23.47
CA PHE A 696 34.56 20.60 24.33
C PHE A 696 34.45 19.32 23.51
N PRO A 697 34.97 18.18 24.01
CA PRO A 697 34.80 16.89 23.35
C PRO A 697 33.34 16.56 23.09
N TYR A 698 33.06 15.95 21.91
CA TYR A 698 31.70 15.73 21.46
C TYR A 698 31.48 14.33 20.86
N ASN A 699 30.63 13.53 21.52
CA ASN A 699 30.23 12.24 21.04
C ASN A 699 29.19 12.38 19.91
N LYS A 700 29.59 12.24 18.63
CA LYS A 700 28.73 12.41 17.47
C LYS A 700 28.20 11.10 16.89
N GLY A 701 28.60 9.96 17.37
CA GLY A 701 28.42 8.66 16.73
C GLY A 701 29.59 8.36 15.81
N GLY A 702 29.36 7.73 14.66
CA GLY A 702 30.39 7.40 13.68
C GLY A 702 30.45 5.93 13.32
N ASN A 703 31.58 5.48 12.79
CA ASN A 703 31.81 4.12 12.31
C ASN A 703 31.65 3.06 13.41
N PHE A 704 31.52 1.80 12.98
CA PHE A 704 31.45 0.67 13.91
C PHE A 704 32.73 0.56 14.72
N ARG A 705 32.66 0.88 16.01
CA ARG A 705 33.74 0.65 17.00
C ARG A 705 33.10 0.27 18.33
N ARG A 706 33.58 -0.82 18.95
CA ARG A 706 33.20 -1.25 20.30
C ARG A 706 34.18 -0.69 21.31
N TRP A 707 33.73 -0.58 22.54
CA TRP A 707 34.48 -0.29 23.75
C TRP A 707 35.01 1.13 23.84
N TYR A 708 35.74 1.66 22.81
CA TYR A 708 36.35 3.00 22.83
C TYR A 708 36.55 3.54 21.40
N GLY A 709 36.66 4.86 21.21
CA GLY A 709 36.95 5.53 19.95
C GLY A 709 35.83 6.44 19.41
N ASN A 710 35.91 6.84 18.14
CA ASN A 710 35.07 7.87 17.48
C ASN A 710 35.11 9.21 18.23
N ARG A 711 36.30 9.68 18.63
CA ARG A 711 36.57 10.89 19.41
C ARG A 711 37.27 11.94 18.54
N GLU A 712 36.61 12.36 17.47
CA GLU A 712 37.20 13.27 16.49
C GLU A 712 36.62 14.68 16.59
N PHE A 713 35.38 14.79 17.11
CA PHE A 713 34.61 16.03 17.10
C PHE A 713 34.72 16.80 18.41
N VAL A 714 34.68 18.13 18.25
CA VAL A 714 34.54 19.08 19.34
C VAL A 714 33.38 20.03 19.04
N VAL A 715 32.72 20.50 20.07
CA VAL A 715 31.58 21.42 19.97
C VAL A 715 31.90 22.76 20.62
N ASN A 716 31.48 23.85 20.00
CA ASN A 716 31.58 25.17 20.59
C ASN A 716 30.56 25.33 21.75
N TRP A 717 31.02 25.20 22.96
CA TRP A 717 30.23 25.38 24.18
C TRP A 717 30.65 26.59 25.01
N GLU A 718 31.26 27.59 24.36
CA GLU A 718 31.66 28.86 24.98
C GLU A 718 30.45 29.50 25.72
N ASN A 719 30.69 30.04 26.91
CA ASN A 719 29.68 30.64 27.78
C ASN A 719 28.46 29.71 28.03
N ASN A 720 28.74 28.43 28.33
CA ASN A 720 27.70 27.42 28.55
C ASN A 720 26.77 27.21 27.32
N GLY A 721 27.35 27.27 26.14
CA GLY A 721 26.64 27.03 24.88
C GLY A 721 25.71 28.18 24.44
N GLU A 722 26.00 29.40 24.85
CA GLU A 722 25.16 30.58 24.55
C GLU A 722 24.85 30.70 23.04
N ALA A 723 25.86 30.54 22.19
CA ALA A 723 25.68 30.65 20.75
C ALA A 723 24.78 29.56 20.15
N ILE A 724 24.81 28.34 20.67
CA ILE A 724 23.93 27.23 20.27
C ILE A 724 22.52 27.47 20.81
N LYS A 725 22.37 27.85 22.08
CA LYS A 725 21.08 28.09 22.72
C LYS A 725 20.31 29.24 22.09
N ASN A 726 21.02 30.18 21.45
CA ASN A 726 20.47 31.32 20.72
C ASN A 726 20.48 31.16 19.21
N ASN A 727 20.57 29.92 18.69
CA ASN A 727 20.47 29.63 17.27
C ASN A 727 19.00 29.76 16.79
N ILE A 728 18.63 30.96 16.33
CA ILE A 728 17.27 31.32 15.97
C ILE A 728 17.09 31.25 14.44
N ASP A 729 15.99 30.69 14.00
CA ASP A 729 15.55 30.74 12.61
C ASP A 729 15.04 32.15 12.27
N VAL A 730 15.69 32.79 11.29
CA VAL A 730 15.41 34.17 10.92
C VAL A 730 13.98 34.37 10.39
N LYS A 731 13.38 33.32 9.78
CA LYS A 731 12.03 33.42 9.19
C LYS A 731 10.93 33.19 10.23
N THR A 732 11.15 32.27 11.14
CA THR A 732 10.12 31.84 12.09
C THR A 732 10.30 32.44 13.51
N GLY A 733 11.48 32.98 13.82
CA GLY A 733 11.81 33.46 15.17
C GLY A 733 11.99 32.35 16.21
N ARG A 734 11.97 31.09 15.81
CA ARG A 734 12.07 29.94 16.74
C ARG A 734 13.51 29.51 16.95
N ILE A 735 13.83 29.06 18.18
CA ILE A 735 15.12 28.44 18.49
C ILE A 735 15.17 27.09 17.76
N ARG A 736 16.21 26.86 16.97
CA ARG A 736 16.45 25.65 16.17
C ARG A 736 17.12 24.55 16.96
N SER A 737 18.04 24.88 17.86
CA SER A 737 18.80 23.94 18.67
C SER A 737 18.00 23.50 19.91
N HIS A 738 18.13 22.23 20.33
CA HIS A 738 17.38 21.66 21.46
C HIS A 738 18.12 20.48 22.10
N ASN A 739 17.54 19.87 23.15
CA ASN A 739 18.05 18.72 23.92
C ASN A 739 19.44 18.95 24.53
N TYR A 740 19.62 20.00 25.29
CA TYR A 740 20.92 20.33 25.91
C TYR A 740 21.33 19.40 27.04
N ASN A 741 20.37 18.72 27.70
CA ASN A 741 20.57 17.71 28.76
C ASN A 741 21.58 18.14 29.86
N GLY A 742 21.48 19.39 30.34
CA GLY A 742 22.50 20.04 31.18
C GLY A 742 22.88 19.28 32.46
N GLU A 743 21.95 18.56 33.07
CA GLU A 743 22.20 17.74 34.27
C GLU A 743 23.08 16.51 34.02
N TYR A 744 23.15 16.03 32.76
CA TYR A 744 23.96 14.89 32.32
C TYR A 744 25.23 15.34 31.55
N ALA A 745 25.30 16.61 31.20
CA ALA A 745 26.46 17.17 30.50
C ALA A 745 27.75 16.89 31.27
N PHE A 746 28.77 16.50 30.57
CA PHE A 746 30.12 16.26 31.09
C PHE A 746 30.27 15.04 32.02
N LYS A 747 29.24 14.25 32.26
CA LYS A 747 29.32 13.01 33.06
C LYS A 747 29.79 11.84 32.21
N LYS A 748 30.52 10.92 32.83
CA LYS A 748 30.91 9.64 32.22
C LYS A 748 29.65 8.86 31.79
N CYS A 749 29.74 8.21 30.64
CA CYS A 749 28.61 7.51 30.05
C CYS A 749 29.05 6.37 29.13
N ILE A 750 28.10 5.61 28.65
CA ILE A 750 28.28 4.81 27.43
C ILE A 750 27.56 5.48 26.27
N THR A 751 28.14 5.39 25.05
CA THR A 751 27.58 6.07 23.87
C THR A 751 27.51 5.13 22.68
N TRP A 752 26.56 5.34 21.78
CA TRP A 752 26.39 4.60 20.54
C TRP A 752 25.94 5.47 19.37
N SER A 753 26.15 4.98 18.17
CA SER A 753 25.59 5.60 16.98
C SER A 753 24.12 5.18 16.85
N ALA A 754 23.18 6.12 16.95
CA ALA A 754 21.75 5.81 16.85
C ALA A 754 21.36 5.24 15.48
N LEU A 755 22.04 5.64 14.40
CA LEU A 755 21.86 5.10 13.06
C LEU A 755 23.02 4.20 12.68
N SER A 756 22.73 2.95 12.32
CA SER A 756 23.72 1.99 11.84
C SER A 756 23.08 1.03 10.84
N SER A 757 23.69 0.88 9.67
CA SER A 757 23.31 -0.15 8.68
C SER A 757 23.78 -1.55 9.03
N GLY A 758 24.55 -1.70 10.12
CA GLY A 758 25.10 -2.94 10.63
C GLY A 758 24.80 -3.13 12.11
N ASN A 759 25.70 -3.85 12.78
CA ASN A 759 25.57 -4.08 14.22
C ASN A 759 25.73 -2.79 15.00
N ILE A 760 25.00 -2.65 16.10
CA ILE A 760 25.25 -1.61 17.09
C ILE A 760 26.62 -1.83 17.73
N SER A 761 27.30 -0.74 18.07
CA SER A 761 28.55 -0.74 18.83
C SER A 761 28.50 0.30 19.94
N ILE A 762 28.77 -0.13 21.15
CA ILE A 762 28.70 0.73 22.33
C ILE A 762 30.12 1.02 22.79
N ARG A 763 30.38 2.27 23.13
CA ARG A 763 31.66 2.81 23.56
C ARG A 763 31.58 3.41 24.95
N TYR A 764 32.65 3.30 25.74
CA TYR A 764 32.83 4.05 26.97
C TYR A 764 33.21 5.50 26.67
N SER A 765 32.65 6.43 27.38
CA SER A 765 32.96 7.84 27.31
C SER A 765 33.23 8.35 28.73
N GLU A 766 34.42 8.87 28.94
CA GLU A 766 34.83 9.49 30.21
C GLU A 766 34.11 10.83 30.47
N ASP A 767 34.39 11.42 31.62
CA ASP A 767 33.89 12.76 31.95
C ASP A 767 34.41 13.83 30.98
N GLY A 768 33.63 14.90 30.79
CA GLY A 768 34.02 16.06 29.99
C GLY A 768 33.42 16.13 28.60
N PHE A 769 32.56 15.20 28.23
CA PHE A 769 31.93 15.15 26.90
C PHE A 769 30.51 15.73 26.91
N LEU A 770 30.18 16.38 25.80
CA LEU A 770 28.82 16.57 25.33
C LEU A 770 28.52 15.56 24.22
N TRP A 771 27.26 15.46 23.76
CA TRP A 771 26.90 14.45 22.74
C TRP A 771 25.78 14.89 21.81
N ASP A 772 25.81 14.34 20.60
CA ASP A 772 24.88 14.60 19.49
C ASP A 772 23.61 13.79 19.62
N SER A 773 22.54 14.23 18.98
CA SER A 773 21.29 13.48 18.88
C SER A 773 21.48 12.08 18.23
N LYS A 774 22.49 11.92 17.38
CA LYS A 774 22.87 10.64 16.76
C LYS A 774 23.98 9.89 17.50
N GLY A 775 24.51 10.46 18.54
CA GLY A 775 25.49 9.86 19.46
C GLY A 775 24.89 9.64 20.84
N ALA A 776 23.72 9.02 20.93
CA ALA A 776 22.97 8.81 22.17
C ALA A 776 23.83 8.24 23.32
N CYS A 777 23.47 8.59 24.55
CA CYS A 777 24.22 8.21 25.75
C CYS A 777 23.35 7.52 26.81
N GLY A 778 24.01 6.61 27.58
CA GLY A 778 23.44 5.98 28.77
C GLY A 778 24.29 6.24 30.01
N PHE A 779 23.64 6.54 31.13
CA PHE A 779 24.25 6.96 32.39
C PHE A 779 23.83 6.02 33.51
N SER A 780 24.80 5.47 34.22
CA SER A 780 24.60 4.65 35.42
C SER A 780 25.73 4.90 36.39
N ASP A 781 25.40 5.07 37.65
CA ASP A 781 26.42 5.26 38.70
C ASP A 781 27.06 3.93 39.17
N THR A 782 26.29 2.84 39.09
CA THR A 782 26.71 1.54 39.66
C THR A 782 27.16 0.57 38.57
N TYR A 783 26.37 0.33 37.52
CA TYR A 783 26.57 -0.78 36.59
C TYR A 783 27.00 -0.35 35.18
N LEU A 784 27.59 0.85 35.02
CA LEU A 784 27.93 1.38 33.68
C LEU A 784 28.81 0.42 32.87
N VAL A 785 29.88 -0.13 33.51
CA VAL A 785 30.81 -1.04 32.86
C VAL A 785 30.15 -2.39 32.54
N TYR A 786 29.34 -2.93 33.49
CA TYR A 786 28.60 -4.18 33.26
C TYR A 786 27.63 -4.07 32.09
N ILE A 787 26.87 -2.97 32.07
CA ILE A 787 25.88 -2.71 31.00
C ILE A 787 26.59 -2.52 29.65
N LEU A 788 27.75 -1.87 29.62
CA LEU A 788 28.58 -1.78 28.42
C LEU A 788 28.94 -3.18 27.86
N GLY A 789 29.32 -4.10 28.77
CA GLY A 789 29.59 -5.50 28.41
C GLY A 789 28.37 -6.23 27.86
N LEU A 790 27.23 -6.09 28.54
CA LEU A 790 25.98 -6.68 28.11
C LEU A 790 25.58 -6.15 26.71
N LEU A 791 25.59 -4.85 26.48
CA LEU A 791 25.15 -4.23 25.23
C LEU A 791 26.07 -4.54 24.03
N ASN A 792 27.37 -4.83 24.26
CA ASN A 792 28.29 -5.31 23.21
C ASN A 792 28.21 -6.81 22.97
N SER A 793 27.42 -7.56 23.77
CA SER A 793 27.30 -9.02 23.67
C SER A 793 26.40 -9.47 22.53
N LYS A 794 26.57 -10.74 22.10
CA LYS A 794 25.65 -11.40 21.16
C LYS A 794 24.22 -11.52 21.72
N VAL A 795 24.10 -11.61 23.05
CA VAL A 795 22.79 -11.72 23.73
C VAL A 795 21.99 -10.44 23.58
N ALA A 796 22.59 -9.27 23.88
CA ALA A 796 21.90 -7.98 23.71
C ALA A 796 21.52 -7.74 22.25
N ARG A 797 22.36 -8.17 21.30
CA ARG A 797 22.02 -8.09 19.88
C ARG A 797 20.73 -8.87 19.56
N SER A 798 20.57 -10.10 20.07
CA SER A 798 19.36 -10.89 19.87
C SER A 798 18.12 -10.22 20.46
N TYR A 799 18.24 -9.46 21.55
CA TYR A 799 17.15 -8.63 22.08
C TYR A 799 16.86 -7.42 21.18
N LEU A 800 17.90 -6.75 20.68
CA LEU A 800 17.75 -5.59 19.79
C LEU A 800 17.17 -5.95 18.44
N ASP A 801 17.46 -7.13 17.90
CA ASP A 801 16.83 -7.64 16.68
C ASP A 801 15.29 -7.73 16.80
N VAL A 802 14.77 -7.72 18.04
CA VAL A 802 13.34 -7.73 18.35
C VAL A 802 12.83 -6.36 18.74
N LEU A 803 13.52 -5.66 19.63
CA LEU A 803 13.09 -4.37 20.18
C LEU A 803 13.31 -3.21 19.22
N SER A 804 14.31 -3.31 18.34
CA SER A 804 14.70 -2.28 17.36
C SER A 804 15.09 -2.94 16.02
N PRO A 805 14.14 -3.54 15.29
CA PRO A 805 14.40 -4.27 14.05
C PRO A 805 14.79 -3.36 12.88
N THR A 806 14.85 -2.05 13.09
CA THR A 806 15.26 -1.04 12.12
C THR A 806 16.73 -0.66 12.28
N ILE A 807 17.22 0.20 11.39
CA ILE A 807 18.58 0.75 11.46
C ILE A 807 18.75 1.85 12.54
N ASP A 808 17.68 2.21 13.27
CA ASP A 808 17.67 3.30 14.26
C ASP A 808 17.54 2.72 15.68
N TYR A 809 18.66 2.68 16.42
CA TYR A 809 18.72 2.19 17.81
C TYR A 809 18.37 3.32 18.79
N LYS A 810 17.10 3.41 19.12
CA LYS A 810 16.57 4.47 19.99
C LYS A 810 16.91 4.23 21.46
N VAL A 811 17.05 5.33 22.19
CA VAL A 811 17.29 5.32 23.64
C VAL A 811 16.24 4.50 24.42
N GLY A 812 14.97 4.56 23.99
CA GLY A 812 13.87 3.82 24.62
C GLY A 812 13.92 2.31 24.37
N ASP A 813 14.50 1.84 23.28
CA ASP A 813 14.61 0.41 22.96
C ASP A 813 15.75 -0.24 23.75
N ILE A 814 16.88 0.45 23.90
CA ILE A 814 18.07 -0.02 24.63
C ILE A 814 17.73 -0.32 26.10
N ILE A 815 17.00 0.56 26.77
CA ILE A 815 16.68 0.39 28.21
C ILE A 815 15.69 -0.75 28.48
N GLN A 816 14.99 -1.27 27.45
CA GLN A 816 14.07 -2.39 27.59
C GLN A 816 14.75 -3.76 27.59
N ILE A 817 16.05 -3.82 27.31
CA ILE A 817 16.81 -5.07 27.36
C ILE A 817 16.83 -5.60 28.80
N PRO A 818 16.52 -6.88 29.03
CA PRO A 818 16.59 -7.48 30.36
C PRO A 818 18.00 -7.42 30.95
N LEU A 819 18.10 -7.05 32.22
CA LEU A 819 19.35 -6.99 32.97
C LEU A 819 19.36 -8.07 34.04
N VAL A 820 20.26 -9.05 33.88
CA VAL A 820 20.48 -10.11 34.86
C VAL A 820 21.93 -10.07 35.29
N ILE A 821 22.19 -9.56 36.47
CA ILE A 821 23.57 -9.40 37.01
C ILE A 821 24.05 -10.73 37.58
N LYS A 822 25.14 -11.24 37.01
CA LYS A 822 25.84 -12.41 37.47
C LYS A 822 27.31 -12.25 37.19
N LYS A 823 28.18 -12.76 38.14
CA LYS A 823 29.63 -12.71 37.99
C LYS A 823 30.16 -11.29 37.68
N GLU A 824 29.64 -10.31 38.41
CA GLU A 824 29.86 -8.88 38.15
C GLU A 824 31.33 -8.55 38.02
N ASP A 825 32.17 -8.91 39.04
CA ASP A 825 33.59 -8.61 39.07
C ASP A 825 34.33 -9.19 37.85
N GLU A 826 34.01 -10.46 37.48
CA GLU A 826 34.62 -11.14 36.35
C GLU A 826 34.31 -10.42 35.03
N ILE A 827 33.05 -10.07 34.84
CA ILE A 827 32.58 -9.37 33.62
C ILE A 827 33.13 -7.95 33.57
N CYS A 828 33.09 -7.19 34.65
CA CYS A 828 33.62 -5.83 34.71
C CYS A 828 35.15 -5.80 34.44
N ASN A 829 35.90 -6.81 34.92
CA ASN A 829 37.31 -6.94 34.60
C ASN A 829 37.53 -7.17 33.11
N TRP A 830 36.80 -8.10 32.49
CA TRP A 830 36.89 -8.33 31.05
C TRP A 830 36.52 -7.09 30.22
N VAL A 831 35.48 -6.38 30.60
CA VAL A 831 35.06 -5.15 29.90
C VAL A 831 36.10 -4.04 30.05
N SER A 832 36.66 -3.87 31.24
CA SER A 832 37.72 -2.87 31.50
C SER A 832 38.96 -3.16 30.67
N LEU A 833 39.36 -4.43 30.56
CA LEU A 833 40.46 -4.85 29.70
C LEU A 833 40.18 -4.53 28.22
N ASN A 834 38.98 -4.81 27.74
CA ASN A 834 38.58 -4.47 26.36
C ASN A 834 38.57 -2.95 26.12
N ILE A 835 38.18 -2.13 27.10
CA ILE A 835 38.26 -0.68 27.01
C ILE A 835 39.72 -0.25 26.89
N SER A 836 40.64 -0.79 27.73
CA SER A 836 42.07 -0.46 27.70
C SER A 836 42.70 -0.80 26.34
N ILE A 837 42.49 -2.03 25.83
CA ILE A 837 42.99 -2.46 24.53
C ILE A 837 42.48 -1.55 23.41
N SER A 838 41.16 -1.25 23.40
CA SER A 838 40.56 -0.39 22.36
C SER A 838 40.99 1.07 22.49
N SER A 839 41.33 1.55 23.69
CA SER A 839 41.89 2.87 23.91
C SER A 839 43.32 2.94 23.40
N GLU A 840 44.14 1.95 23.70
CA GLU A 840 45.49 1.84 23.22
C GLU A 840 45.53 1.83 21.68
N ASP A 841 44.66 1.01 21.04
CA ASP A 841 44.52 0.99 19.60
C ASP A 841 44.09 2.36 19.03
N TRP A 842 43.10 3.02 19.64
CA TRP A 842 42.67 4.33 19.19
C TRP A 842 43.78 5.40 19.31
N ASP A 843 44.50 5.42 20.43
CA ASP A 843 45.50 6.42 20.74
C ASP A 843 46.84 6.17 20.00
N ALA A 844 47.01 4.98 19.39
CA ALA A 844 48.11 4.68 18.48
C ALA A 844 47.98 5.39 17.11
N HIS A 845 46.83 5.99 16.81
CA HIS A 845 46.54 6.66 15.54
C HIS A 845 46.48 8.19 15.67
N GLU A 846 46.96 8.92 14.64
CA GLU A 846 46.99 10.39 14.60
C GLU A 846 45.57 11.04 14.61
N THR A 847 44.54 10.25 14.47
CA THR A 847 43.13 10.70 14.64
C THR A 847 42.77 10.96 16.11
N SER A 848 43.54 10.43 17.05
CA SER A 848 43.32 10.70 18.48
C SER A 848 44.06 11.98 18.92
N TRP A 849 43.39 12.77 19.76
CA TRP A 849 44.05 13.89 20.46
C TRP A 849 45.03 13.47 21.58
N ASP A 850 44.95 12.21 21.99
CA ASP A 850 45.88 11.57 22.98
C ASP A 850 47.06 10.86 22.28
N PHE A 851 47.17 10.89 20.94
CA PHE A 851 48.25 10.31 20.16
C PHE A 851 49.61 10.89 20.59
N GLN A 852 50.55 10.02 20.91
CA GLN A 852 51.90 10.40 21.31
C GLN A 852 52.92 10.15 20.20
N ARG A 853 52.91 8.95 19.67
CA ARG A 853 53.80 8.54 18.57
C ARG A 853 53.25 7.27 17.88
N ASN A 854 53.63 7.07 16.65
CA ASN A 854 53.32 5.83 15.95
C ASN A 854 54.09 4.66 16.57
N GLU A 855 53.37 3.57 16.85
CA GLU A 855 53.95 2.38 17.49
C GLU A 855 55.09 1.73 16.67
N LEU A 856 55.05 1.84 15.36
CA LEU A 856 56.09 1.38 14.46
C LEU A 856 57.47 2.00 14.79
N LEU A 857 57.48 3.22 15.36
CA LEU A 857 58.69 3.90 15.80
C LEU A 857 59.29 3.30 17.08
N SER A 858 58.56 2.47 17.81
CA SER A 858 59.08 1.73 18.99
C SER A 858 59.73 0.41 18.62
N ILE A 859 59.60 -0.02 17.38
CA ILE A 859 60.24 -1.26 16.89
C ILE A 859 61.73 -1.01 16.74
N ASP A 860 62.53 -1.82 17.42
CA ASP A 860 63.98 -1.73 17.32
C ASP A 860 64.47 -2.04 15.89
N THR A 861 64.88 -1.02 15.16
CA THR A 861 65.39 -1.10 13.80
C THR A 861 66.89 -1.32 13.70
N SER A 862 67.56 -1.62 14.82
CA SER A 862 69.00 -1.75 14.86
C SER A 862 69.59 -2.96 14.09
N THR A 863 68.77 -3.75 13.46
CA THR A 863 69.18 -4.92 12.65
C THR A 863 68.56 -4.83 11.25
N TYR A 864 69.38 -5.20 10.25
CA TYR A 864 69.12 -5.16 8.78
C TYR A 864 67.67 -5.21 8.27
N MET A 865 67.43 -4.57 7.11
CA MET A 865 66.08 -4.36 6.49
C MET A 865 65.21 -5.64 6.39
N GLU A 866 65.78 -6.81 6.21
CA GLU A 866 65.11 -8.12 6.19
C GLU A 866 64.45 -8.51 7.52
N ASN A 867 64.88 -7.92 8.63
CA ASN A 867 64.29 -8.17 9.95
C ASN A 867 63.19 -7.18 10.29
N ILE A 868 63.07 -6.02 9.59
CA ILE A 868 62.06 -5.02 9.87
C ILE A 868 60.65 -5.56 9.48
N ASP A 869 60.55 -6.19 8.32
CA ASP A 869 59.28 -6.74 7.88
C ASP A 869 58.75 -7.86 8.82
N TYR A 870 59.69 -8.73 9.28
CA TYR A 870 59.39 -9.76 10.28
C TYR A 870 58.96 -9.15 11.63
N LYS A 871 59.66 -8.12 12.10
CA LYS A 871 59.36 -7.46 13.38
C LYS A 871 58.02 -6.68 13.32
N ILE A 872 57.75 -6.01 12.21
CA ILE A 872 56.48 -5.33 11.97
C ILE A 872 55.34 -6.38 11.96
N LYS A 873 55.48 -7.45 11.21
CA LYS A 873 54.49 -8.51 11.14
C LYS A 873 54.28 -9.18 12.51
N LYS A 874 55.36 -9.46 13.26
CA LYS A 874 55.26 -10.01 14.60
C LYS A 874 54.57 -9.04 15.57
N HIS A 875 54.90 -7.74 15.51
CA HIS A 875 54.23 -6.72 16.31
C HIS A 875 52.72 -6.69 16.07
N PHE A 876 52.26 -6.68 14.81
CA PHE A 876 50.83 -6.71 14.49
C PHE A 876 50.17 -8.04 14.87
N GLU A 877 50.89 -9.19 14.80
CA GLU A 877 50.40 -10.49 15.29
C GLU A 877 50.23 -10.48 16.82
N GLU A 878 51.12 -9.85 17.56
CA GLU A 878 51.10 -9.76 19.03
C GLU A 878 50.08 -8.74 19.55
N THR A 879 49.86 -7.65 18.84
CA THR A 879 48.87 -6.59 19.22
C THR A 879 47.47 -6.89 18.70
N GLY A 880 47.30 -7.86 17.79
CA GLY A 880 46.02 -8.22 17.19
C GLY A 880 45.53 -7.22 16.13
N GLU A 881 46.38 -6.29 15.71
CA GLU A 881 46.07 -5.37 14.61
C GLU A 881 46.30 -6.10 13.27
N HIS A 882 45.33 -6.03 12.39
CA HIS A 882 45.44 -6.49 10.99
C HIS A 882 45.64 -5.27 10.08
N ILE A 883 46.68 -5.31 9.26
CA ILE A 883 46.97 -4.31 8.20
C ILE A 883 45.83 -4.31 7.16
#